data_c43fdd1d3d9b655d4ecaf73baac133c9
#
_entry.id   c43fdd1d3d9b655d4ecaf73baac133c9
#
_cell.length_a   1.000
_cell.length_b   1.000
_cell.length_c   1.000
_cell.angle_alpha   90.00
_cell.angle_beta   90.00
_cell.angle_gamma   90.00
#
_symmetry.space_group_name_H-M   'P 1'
#
loop_
_entity.id
_entity.type
_entity.pdbx_description
1 polymer ?
#
loop_
_entity_poly.entity_id
_entity_poly.type
_entity_poly.pdbx_seq_one_letter_code
_entity_poly.pdbx_strand_id
1 'polypeptide(L)'
;MKRPVDHGAMAVSGYTVPWHTAAGTPVALHVSSSRQLRDVHVVRLDTPAAEPMGWRVEPTGNAVSHRDFDHGSFLKIAAAELGKATEIEGVAFEVYLTRNDGARVLFESGNLRLGLQDGRLTSGHDGKPLETHVALPANTWLMVEISSNDGVTVLRIGSDDLLSPFRLHRQFDLPWRPLSGDMVFGTSAANDLRSLNAKFSAIALRTAAGRIAWAFPTLLPSGPLSSTGADRVLLLETINQPAFCMTSRRWDGSSFDPRLVPAHYDAVHCHDDDMGALQWPASYQLQVPAEAPAGVYAFEVGHDEGSERVVFFITSSVRRAPLLFLVPTATYLAYADEFLPAHLYEWMCEDRGHRFAIDNNLKSLYDYHSDLSGVSICSTRKPKATLRDDYNYPLCGCPHNLPVDLHFLRFCHSNGIAFDLITDRDLHERGLAGLQDYQAVITGSHPEYMSVEMEHALRQFAAAGGGIAYLGGNGFAGKVAFKDDLMELRRSPLEAGRTWDGPIAEQSLSITNQPGGYLRASGRGEFSLTGVAISLMGFDGARPFTRTPESHQPSAAWLFDGVTSETFGDEGIVLGGAAGYEVDATDAHLGTSPDTMVIARATGFPDSFVHDATRWYEGGSSARDGRRCAEMTLRHLSSGGLIFCASSVAWCGALPAGDAMNDVGRITKNLLTHLAAEKSRQAGDR
;
A
#
# COMPACT_ATOMS: atom_id res chain seq x y z
N MET A 1 13.63 25.29 -6.13
CA MET A 1 12.52 24.42 -6.54
C MET A 1 11.46 25.25 -7.25
N LYS A 2 10.98 24.84 -8.41
CA LYS A 2 9.78 25.43 -9.01
C LYS A 2 8.60 24.91 -8.20
N ARG A 3 7.76 25.82 -7.69
CA ARG A 3 6.51 25.42 -7.03
C ARG A 3 5.62 24.65 -8.03
N PRO A 4 4.93 23.59 -7.59
CA PRO A 4 3.94 22.92 -8.41
C PRO A 4 2.89 23.92 -8.90
N VAL A 5 2.39 23.71 -10.09
CA VAL A 5 1.30 24.54 -10.64
C VAL A 5 0.01 24.13 -9.93
N ASP A 6 -0.72 25.07 -9.35
CA ASP A 6 -2.06 24.81 -8.81
C ASP A 6 -3.00 24.46 -9.96
N HIS A 7 -3.46 23.22 -9.99
CA HIS A 7 -4.43 22.71 -10.97
C HIS A 7 -5.89 22.90 -10.53
N GLY A 8 -6.14 23.65 -9.47
CA GLY A 8 -7.49 23.83 -8.89
C GLY A 8 -7.87 22.70 -7.91
N ALA A 9 -9.08 22.79 -7.36
CA ALA A 9 -9.62 21.76 -6.48
C ALA A 9 -10.16 20.56 -7.27
N MET A 10 -9.95 19.32 -6.79
CA MET A 10 -10.58 18.15 -7.37
C MET A 10 -12.09 18.18 -7.15
N ALA A 11 -12.84 18.34 -8.22
CA ALA A 11 -14.30 18.40 -8.22
C ALA A 11 -14.95 17.01 -8.32
N VAL A 12 -14.22 16.04 -8.85
CA VAL A 12 -14.66 14.67 -9.10
C VAL A 12 -13.60 13.72 -8.54
N SER A 13 -14.05 12.73 -7.83
CA SER A 13 -13.21 11.60 -7.38
C SER A 13 -13.90 10.28 -7.68
N GLY A 14 -13.13 9.21 -7.79
CA GLY A 14 -13.71 7.91 -8.08
C GLY A 14 -12.71 6.77 -8.06
N TYR A 15 -13.25 5.57 -8.23
CA TYR A 15 -12.48 4.34 -8.37
C TYR A 15 -13.22 3.36 -9.30
N THR A 16 -12.49 2.40 -9.83
CA THR A 16 -13.05 1.34 -10.66
C THR A 16 -13.08 0.00 -9.92
N VAL A 17 -14.06 -0.83 -10.27
CA VAL A 17 -14.16 -2.22 -9.80
C VAL A 17 -14.43 -3.11 -11.02
N PRO A 18 -13.51 -4.03 -11.31
CA PRO A 18 -12.14 -4.15 -10.77
C PRO A 18 -11.23 -2.98 -11.19
N TRP A 19 -10.08 -2.82 -10.50
CA TRP A 19 -9.08 -1.82 -10.87
C TRP A 19 -8.25 -2.23 -12.09
N HIS A 20 -8.05 -3.54 -12.29
CA HIS A 20 -7.46 -4.12 -13.50
C HIS A 20 -8.31 -5.28 -13.98
N THR A 21 -8.32 -5.52 -15.29
CA THR A 21 -9.17 -6.54 -15.90
C THR A 21 -8.63 -7.00 -17.25
N ALA A 22 -9.09 -8.15 -17.73
CA ALA A 22 -8.81 -8.62 -19.08
C ALA A 22 -9.80 -8.01 -20.10
N ALA A 23 -9.42 -8.00 -21.37
CA ALA A 23 -10.35 -7.69 -22.46
C ALA A 23 -11.59 -8.59 -22.42
N GLY A 24 -12.74 -8.07 -22.79
CA GLY A 24 -14.02 -8.79 -22.79
C GLY A 24 -14.74 -8.80 -21.44
N THR A 25 -14.20 -8.19 -20.39
CA THR A 25 -14.80 -8.17 -19.05
C THR A 25 -15.39 -6.80 -18.68
N PRO A 26 -16.38 -6.73 -17.78
CA PRO A 26 -16.95 -5.44 -17.37
C PRO A 26 -16.07 -4.73 -16.35
N VAL A 27 -16.11 -3.39 -16.37
CA VAL A 27 -15.53 -2.50 -15.36
C VAL A 27 -16.61 -1.50 -14.93
N ALA A 28 -16.83 -1.40 -13.63
CA ALA A 28 -17.72 -0.41 -13.05
C ALA A 28 -16.93 0.81 -12.57
N LEU A 29 -17.42 2.01 -12.85
CA LEU A 29 -16.91 3.27 -12.34
C LEU A 29 -17.81 3.78 -11.23
N HIS A 30 -17.23 4.05 -10.08
CA HIS A 30 -17.88 4.61 -8.89
C HIS A 30 -17.41 6.05 -8.72
N VAL A 31 -18.32 7.01 -8.75
CA VAL A 31 -17.99 8.45 -8.76
C VAL A 31 -18.66 9.18 -7.61
N SER A 32 -17.90 10.09 -7.01
CA SER A 32 -18.37 11.18 -6.16
C SER A 32 -18.08 12.50 -6.85
N SER A 33 -19.05 13.39 -6.92
CA SER A 33 -18.89 14.71 -7.52
C SER A 33 -19.70 15.76 -6.79
N SER A 34 -19.07 16.91 -6.57
CA SER A 34 -19.73 18.14 -6.11
C SER A 34 -20.22 19.01 -7.27
N ARG A 35 -19.92 18.61 -8.52
CA ARG A 35 -20.24 19.33 -9.76
C ARG A 35 -21.21 18.54 -10.63
N GLN A 36 -21.86 19.23 -11.54
CA GLN A 36 -22.66 18.59 -12.56
C GLN A 36 -21.75 17.93 -13.58
N LEU A 37 -21.92 16.62 -13.77
CA LEU A 37 -21.20 15.89 -14.81
C LEU A 37 -21.78 16.20 -16.19
N ARG A 38 -20.90 16.19 -17.21
CA ARG A 38 -21.26 16.41 -18.63
C ARG A 38 -21.24 15.09 -19.39
N ASP A 39 -20.05 14.55 -19.58
CA ASP A 39 -19.78 13.35 -20.35
C ASP A 39 -18.79 12.46 -19.61
N VAL A 40 -18.86 11.16 -19.89
CA VAL A 40 -17.91 10.17 -19.39
C VAL A 40 -17.53 9.27 -20.55
N HIS A 41 -16.25 9.23 -20.85
CA HIS A 41 -15.70 8.37 -21.90
C HIS A 41 -14.38 7.74 -21.46
N VAL A 42 -13.89 6.77 -22.23
CA VAL A 42 -12.62 6.10 -21.94
C VAL A 42 -11.53 6.68 -22.82
N VAL A 43 -10.39 6.96 -22.21
CA VAL A 43 -9.15 7.36 -22.91
C VAL A 43 -8.05 6.35 -22.65
N ARG A 44 -7.21 6.12 -23.65
CA ARG A 44 -5.98 5.34 -23.51
C ARG A 44 -4.82 6.28 -23.24
N LEU A 45 -4.00 6.02 -22.19
CA LEU A 45 -2.99 6.93 -21.69
C LEU A 45 -1.55 6.56 -22.11
N ASP A 46 -1.30 5.30 -22.43
CA ASP A 46 0.04 4.79 -22.76
C ASP A 46 0.47 5.04 -24.21
N THR A 47 -0.40 5.60 -25.06
CA THR A 47 -0.09 6.05 -26.41
C THR A 47 0.54 7.46 -26.42
N PRO A 48 1.28 7.88 -27.50
CA PRO A 48 1.95 9.18 -27.56
C PRO A 48 1.05 10.38 -27.25
N ALA A 49 -0.22 10.32 -27.60
CA ALA A 49 -1.26 11.23 -27.16
C ALA A 49 -2.37 10.43 -26.49
N ALA A 50 -3.03 11.00 -25.48
CA ALA A 50 -4.21 10.35 -24.89
C ALA A 50 -5.32 10.22 -25.97
N GLU A 51 -5.74 8.98 -26.24
CA GLU A 51 -6.67 8.68 -27.33
C GLU A 51 -8.05 8.30 -26.79
N PRO A 52 -9.12 9.03 -27.17
CA PRO A 52 -10.49 8.59 -26.90
C PRO A 52 -10.80 7.27 -27.60
N MET A 53 -11.30 6.29 -26.85
CA MET A 53 -11.48 4.93 -27.35
C MET A 53 -12.78 4.70 -28.12
N GLY A 54 -13.71 5.64 -28.07
CA GLY A 54 -15.03 5.47 -28.69
C GLY A 54 -15.86 4.32 -28.10
N TRP A 55 -15.46 3.76 -26.96
CA TRP A 55 -16.18 2.69 -26.29
C TRP A 55 -17.41 3.24 -25.58
N ARG A 56 -18.49 2.47 -25.59
CA ARG A 56 -19.73 2.89 -24.97
C ARG A 56 -19.66 2.71 -23.44
N VAL A 57 -19.74 3.82 -22.74
CA VAL A 57 -19.89 3.89 -21.28
C VAL A 57 -21.36 4.10 -20.95
N GLU A 58 -21.96 3.21 -20.18
CA GLU A 58 -23.39 3.23 -19.87
C GLU A 58 -23.62 3.70 -18.43
N PRO A 59 -24.51 4.67 -18.19
CA PRO A 59 -24.93 5.02 -16.83
C PRO A 59 -25.75 3.86 -16.23
N THR A 60 -25.51 3.57 -14.95
CA THR A 60 -26.23 2.50 -14.23
C THR A 60 -27.60 2.94 -13.72
N GLY A 61 -27.93 4.23 -13.83
CA GLY A 61 -29.15 4.82 -13.26
C GLY A 61 -29.00 5.31 -11.82
N ASN A 62 -27.88 5.03 -11.16
CA ASN A 62 -27.60 5.61 -9.85
C ASN A 62 -27.18 7.07 -9.99
N ALA A 63 -27.81 7.95 -9.21
CA ALA A 63 -27.47 9.37 -9.20
C ALA A 63 -26.02 9.58 -8.71
N VAL A 64 -25.30 10.44 -9.44
CA VAL A 64 -23.99 10.93 -8.99
C VAL A 64 -24.23 12.15 -8.11
N SER A 65 -23.66 12.11 -6.91
CA SER A 65 -23.67 13.21 -5.95
C SER A 65 -22.36 13.21 -5.17
N HIS A 66 -22.13 14.24 -4.41
CA HIS A 66 -21.07 14.22 -3.41
C HIS A 66 -21.31 13.06 -2.43
N ARG A 67 -20.25 12.34 -2.11
CA ARG A 67 -20.25 11.21 -1.17
C ARG A 67 -19.17 11.43 -0.14
N ASP A 68 -19.55 11.31 1.10
CA ASP A 68 -18.63 11.35 2.22
C ASP A 68 -17.84 10.05 2.32
N PHE A 69 -16.74 10.10 3.05
CA PHE A 69 -15.90 8.97 3.38
C PHE A 69 -16.21 8.50 4.79
N ASP A 70 -16.60 7.24 4.92
CA ASP A 70 -16.83 6.64 6.23
C ASP A 70 -15.49 6.28 6.88
N HIS A 71 -15.09 7.07 7.86
CA HIS A 71 -13.87 6.85 8.63
C HIS A 71 -14.15 6.21 9.97
N GLY A 72 -13.13 5.54 10.49
CA GLY A 72 -13.10 4.95 11.80
C GLY A 72 -13.53 3.50 11.82
N SER A 73 -12.66 2.65 12.36
CA SER A 73 -12.95 1.24 12.56
C SER A 73 -13.47 0.98 13.98
N PHE A 74 -14.28 -0.07 14.11
CA PHE A 74 -14.86 -0.49 15.37
C PHE A 74 -15.39 -1.93 15.29
N LEU A 75 -15.82 -2.46 16.45
CA LEU A 75 -16.36 -3.80 16.56
C LEU A 75 -17.84 -3.76 16.89
N LYS A 76 -18.62 -4.67 16.30
CA LYS A 76 -20.07 -4.67 16.44
C LYS A 76 -20.64 -6.07 16.60
N ILE A 77 -21.54 -6.24 17.56
CA ILE A 77 -22.44 -7.39 17.64
C ILE A 77 -23.85 -6.86 17.38
N ALA A 78 -24.47 -7.26 16.29
CA ALA A 78 -25.80 -6.79 15.92
C ALA A 78 -26.87 -7.21 16.93
N ALA A 79 -27.88 -6.39 17.12
CA ALA A 79 -29.01 -6.69 18.00
C ALA A 79 -29.67 -8.04 17.70
N ALA A 80 -29.77 -8.40 16.43
CA ALA A 80 -30.29 -9.71 15.99
C ALA A 80 -29.44 -10.89 16.47
N GLU A 81 -28.10 -10.71 16.56
CA GLU A 81 -27.20 -11.71 17.14
C GLU A 81 -27.40 -11.82 18.66
N LEU A 82 -27.45 -10.68 19.37
CA LEU A 82 -27.68 -10.66 20.81
C LEU A 82 -29.01 -11.32 21.19
N GLY A 83 -30.05 -11.14 20.37
CA GLY A 83 -31.36 -11.78 20.57
C GLY A 83 -31.32 -13.31 20.50
N LYS A 84 -30.26 -13.93 20.04
CA LYS A 84 -30.03 -15.37 20.04
C LYS A 84 -29.50 -15.90 21.38
N ALA A 85 -28.88 -15.00 22.18
CA ALA A 85 -28.33 -15.38 23.48
C ALA A 85 -29.41 -15.50 24.54
N THR A 86 -29.16 -16.33 25.56
CA THR A 86 -29.92 -16.29 26.81
C THR A 86 -29.62 -14.95 27.52
N GLU A 87 -30.33 -14.67 28.60
CA GLU A 87 -30.17 -13.42 29.35
C GLU A 87 -28.70 -13.07 29.58
N ILE A 88 -28.29 -11.88 29.08
CA ILE A 88 -26.92 -11.39 29.21
C ILE A 88 -26.78 -10.69 30.56
N GLU A 89 -25.90 -11.21 31.39
CA GLU A 89 -25.64 -10.74 32.74
C GLU A 89 -24.38 -9.88 32.84
N GLY A 90 -23.59 -9.82 31.76
CA GLY A 90 -22.39 -8.99 31.74
C GLY A 90 -21.62 -9.05 30.44
N VAL A 91 -20.75 -8.06 30.25
CA VAL A 91 -19.78 -7.97 29.16
C VAL A 91 -18.40 -7.73 29.75
N ALA A 92 -17.38 -8.38 29.17
CA ALA A 92 -15.99 -8.16 29.52
C ALA A 92 -15.15 -8.03 28.25
N PHE A 93 -14.16 -7.18 28.29
CA PHE A 93 -13.19 -7.01 27.19
C PHE A 93 -11.88 -6.42 27.73
N GLU A 94 -10.82 -6.60 26.97
CA GLU A 94 -9.54 -5.94 27.20
C GLU A 94 -9.39 -4.81 26.19
N VAL A 95 -8.86 -3.65 26.64
CA VAL A 95 -8.65 -2.47 25.83
C VAL A 95 -7.30 -1.81 26.14
N TYR A 96 -6.61 -1.38 25.10
CA TYR A 96 -5.37 -0.60 25.20
C TYR A 96 -5.57 0.71 24.45
N LEU A 97 -5.70 1.81 25.20
CA LEU A 97 -5.94 3.14 24.63
C LEU A 97 -4.64 3.69 24.06
N THR A 98 -4.54 3.82 22.75
CA THR A 98 -3.38 4.45 22.09
C THR A 98 -3.52 5.97 22.08
N ARG A 99 -4.76 6.49 22.04
CA ARG A 99 -5.11 7.90 22.15
C ARG A 99 -6.42 8.06 22.89
N ASN A 100 -6.52 9.04 23.77
CA ASN A 100 -7.68 9.21 24.65
C ASN A 100 -8.20 10.66 24.76
N ASP A 101 -7.86 11.52 23.79
CA ASP A 101 -8.35 12.91 23.75
C ASP A 101 -9.77 13.03 23.13
N GLY A 102 -10.43 14.13 23.47
CA GLY A 102 -11.79 14.45 22.99
C GLY A 102 -12.87 13.53 23.56
N ALA A 103 -14.06 13.64 22.96
CA ALA A 103 -15.19 12.78 23.28
C ALA A 103 -15.11 11.48 22.48
N ARG A 104 -15.12 10.34 23.17
CA ARG A 104 -15.00 8.99 22.58
C ARG A 104 -15.94 8.02 23.30
N VAL A 105 -16.22 6.88 22.68
CA VAL A 105 -16.99 5.80 23.29
C VAL A 105 -16.14 4.52 23.31
N LEU A 106 -15.96 3.96 24.51
CA LEU A 106 -15.34 2.64 24.68
C LEU A 106 -16.28 1.52 24.31
N PHE A 107 -17.51 1.64 24.80
CA PHE A 107 -18.54 0.60 24.70
C PHE A 107 -19.93 1.22 24.79
N GLU A 108 -20.84 0.72 23.97
CA GLU A 108 -22.27 1.08 24.03
C GLU A 108 -23.14 -0.13 23.70
N SER A 109 -24.23 -0.31 24.42
CA SER A 109 -25.30 -1.25 24.10
C SER A 109 -26.62 -0.76 24.70
N GLY A 110 -27.56 -0.41 23.84
CA GLY A 110 -28.86 0.15 24.27
C GLY A 110 -28.69 1.41 25.08
N ASN A 111 -29.09 1.33 26.34
CA ASN A 111 -29.06 2.47 27.29
C ASN A 111 -27.78 2.55 28.13
N LEU A 112 -26.84 1.64 27.96
CA LEU A 112 -25.56 1.64 28.66
C LEU A 112 -24.45 2.15 27.78
N ARG A 113 -23.79 3.25 28.16
CA ARG A 113 -22.63 3.83 27.48
C ARG A 113 -21.45 3.99 28.44
N LEU A 114 -20.29 3.49 28.07
CA LEU A 114 -19.01 3.88 28.64
C LEU A 114 -18.30 4.78 27.64
N GLY A 115 -18.12 6.05 27.99
CA GLY A 115 -17.45 7.03 27.18
C GLY A 115 -16.16 7.54 27.81
N LEU A 116 -15.43 8.33 27.05
CA LEU A 116 -14.30 9.13 27.50
C LEU A 116 -14.54 10.58 27.12
N GLN A 117 -14.12 11.49 28.01
CA GLN A 117 -13.95 12.89 27.69
C GLN A 117 -12.56 13.31 28.15
N ASP A 118 -11.68 13.58 27.17
CA ASP A 118 -10.27 13.94 27.42
C ASP A 118 -9.58 12.98 28.40
N GLY A 119 -9.70 11.69 28.11
CA GLY A 119 -9.14 10.60 28.91
C GLY A 119 -9.85 10.29 30.22
N ARG A 120 -10.89 11.03 30.55
CA ARG A 120 -11.70 10.79 31.78
C ARG A 120 -12.92 9.97 31.45
N LEU A 121 -13.13 8.91 32.21
CA LEU A 121 -14.26 8.01 32.05
C LEU A 121 -15.57 8.78 32.31
N THR A 122 -16.47 8.69 31.35
CA THR A 122 -17.86 9.10 31.47
C THR A 122 -18.71 7.86 31.33
N SER A 123 -19.82 7.80 32.05
CA SER A 123 -20.77 6.70 31.86
C SER A 123 -22.18 7.28 31.79
N GLY A 124 -23.04 6.60 31.08
CA GLY A 124 -24.46 6.99 30.98
C GLY A 124 -25.31 5.75 31.03
N HIS A 125 -26.44 5.86 31.68
CA HIS A 125 -27.48 4.83 31.70
C HIS A 125 -28.85 5.53 31.61
N ASP A 126 -29.68 5.11 30.68
CA ASP A 126 -31.01 5.72 30.42
C ASP A 126 -30.93 7.24 30.20
N GLY A 127 -29.87 7.72 29.48
CA GLY A 127 -29.68 9.14 29.21
C GLY A 127 -29.24 9.98 30.43
N LYS A 128 -29.02 9.38 31.60
CA LYS A 128 -28.47 10.04 32.77
C LYS A 128 -26.96 9.86 32.83
N PRO A 129 -26.17 10.96 32.85
CA PRO A 129 -24.72 10.84 33.00
C PRO A 129 -24.40 10.28 34.39
N LEU A 130 -23.57 9.24 34.41
CA LEU A 130 -22.92 8.72 35.59
C LEU A 130 -21.49 9.27 35.60
N GLU A 131 -21.31 10.44 36.19
CA GLU A 131 -20.00 11.09 36.20
C GLU A 131 -19.05 10.34 37.11
N THR A 132 -17.99 9.77 36.49
CA THR A 132 -16.92 9.12 37.26
C THR A 132 -15.68 10.00 37.37
N HIS A 133 -15.43 10.92 36.43
CA HIS A 133 -14.27 11.81 36.33
C HIS A 133 -12.90 11.12 36.53
N VAL A 134 -12.87 9.79 36.52
CA VAL A 134 -11.66 8.99 36.71
C VAL A 134 -10.86 8.98 35.41
N ALA A 135 -9.61 9.42 35.47
CA ALA A 135 -8.70 9.31 34.32
C ALA A 135 -8.32 7.85 34.09
N LEU A 136 -8.48 7.38 32.86
CA LEU A 136 -7.96 6.07 32.44
C LEU A 136 -6.54 6.24 31.87
N PRO A 137 -5.59 5.38 32.26
CA PRO A 137 -4.25 5.42 31.68
C PRO A 137 -4.30 5.05 30.20
N ALA A 138 -3.58 5.82 29.37
CA ALA A 138 -3.25 5.44 28.02
C ALA A 138 -2.02 4.51 27.98
N ASN A 139 -1.79 3.84 26.86
CA ASN A 139 -0.67 2.95 26.63
C ASN A 139 -0.49 1.84 27.68
N THR A 140 -1.63 1.35 28.18
CA THR A 140 -1.70 0.32 29.20
C THR A 140 -2.92 -0.57 28.95
N TRP A 141 -2.77 -1.88 29.05
CA TRP A 141 -3.89 -2.80 28.93
C TRP A 141 -4.83 -2.68 30.13
N LEU A 142 -6.10 -2.42 29.87
CA LEU A 142 -7.18 -2.34 30.83
C LEU A 142 -8.12 -3.52 30.63
N MET A 143 -8.44 -4.23 31.69
CA MET A 143 -9.52 -5.22 31.74
C MET A 143 -10.80 -4.52 32.18
N VAL A 144 -11.84 -4.52 31.34
CA VAL A 144 -13.13 -3.89 31.59
C VAL A 144 -14.17 -4.98 31.77
N GLU A 145 -14.92 -4.93 32.87
CA GLU A 145 -16.06 -5.78 33.13
C GLU A 145 -17.25 -4.92 33.57
N ILE A 146 -18.37 -5.11 32.91
CA ILE A 146 -19.68 -4.56 33.28
C ILE A 146 -20.62 -5.71 33.53
N SER A 147 -21.20 -5.80 34.70
CA SER A 147 -21.98 -6.99 35.04
C SER A 147 -23.15 -6.67 36.02
N SER A 148 -24.12 -7.57 36.08
CA SER A 148 -25.11 -7.64 37.12
C SER A 148 -24.53 -8.27 38.38
N ASN A 149 -24.75 -7.65 39.52
CA ASN A 149 -24.52 -8.24 40.83
C ASN A 149 -25.75 -7.97 41.69
N ASP A 150 -26.49 -9.03 42.06
CA ASP A 150 -27.76 -8.95 42.77
C ASP A 150 -28.77 -7.95 42.14
N GLY A 151 -28.82 -7.92 40.81
CA GLY A 151 -29.70 -7.03 40.05
C GLY A 151 -29.22 -5.56 39.95
N VAL A 152 -28.02 -5.26 40.42
CA VAL A 152 -27.40 -3.93 40.34
C VAL A 152 -26.24 -3.93 39.35
N THR A 153 -26.07 -2.81 38.64
CA THR A 153 -24.98 -2.64 37.66
C THR A 153 -23.65 -2.39 38.35
N VAL A 154 -22.65 -3.18 38.05
CA VAL A 154 -21.27 -3.05 38.56
C VAL A 154 -20.29 -2.88 37.41
N LEU A 155 -19.40 -1.90 37.51
CA LEU A 155 -18.28 -1.65 36.61
C LEU A 155 -16.97 -1.95 37.35
N ARG A 156 -16.11 -2.76 36.75
CA ARG A 156 -14.73 -2.98 37.16
C ARG A 156 -13.79 -2.67 36.02
N ILE A 157 -12.75 -1.88 36.28
CA ILE A 157 -11.67 -1.63 35.34
C ILE A 157 -10.35 -1.85 36.10
N GLY A 158 -9.44 -2.61 35.52
CA GLY A 158 -8.15 -2.91 36.16
C GLY A 158 -7.01 -3.06 35.17
N SER A 159 -5.79 -2.78 35.61
CA SER A 159 -4.54 -3.07 34.92
C SER A 159 -3.64 -3.91 35.81
N ASP A 160 -2.92 -4.87 35.23
CA ASP A 160 -1.87 -5.64 35.88
C ASP A 160 -0.48 -5.05 35.62
N ASP A 161 -0.38 -3.96 34.88
CA ASP A 161 0.87 -3.26 34.62
C ASP A 161 1.48 -2.74 35.92
N LEU A 162 2.73 -3.13 36.18
CA LEU A 162 3.45 -2.74 37.38
C LEU A 162 3.84 -1.25 37.41
N LEU A 163 4.00 -0.64 36.23
CA LEU A 163 4.35 0.77 36.08
C LEU A 163 3.12 1.68 36.06
N SER A 164 1.98 1.12 35.65
CA SER A 164 0.70 1.83 35.54
C SER A 164 -0.41 1.04 36.24
N PRO A 165 -0.29 0.74 37.53
CA PRO A 165 -1.30 -0.02 38.25
C PRO A 165 -2.59 0.78 38.32
N PHE A 166 -3.70 0.17 37.94
CA PHE A 166 -5.01 0.81 37.94
C PHE A 166 -6.08 -0.14 38.48
N ARG A 167 -6.96 0.39 39.32
CA ARG A 167 -8.12 -0.36 39.81
C ARG A 167 -9.29 0.61 40.01
N LEU A 168 -10.39 0.31 39.38
CA LEU A 168 -11.68 0.98 39.55
C LEU A 168 -12.75 -0.05 39.83
N HIS A 169 -13.47 0.09 40.91
CA HIS A 169 -14.67 -0.67 41.18
C HIS A 169 -15.79 0.33 41.54
N ARG A 170 -16.85 0.29 40.78
CA ARG A 170 -18.05 1.11 41.00
C ARG A 170 -19.27 0.23 40.95
N GLN A 171 -20.12 0.36 41.93
CA GLN A 171 -21.49 -0.13 41.91
C GLN A 171 -22.39 1.11 41.69
N PHE A 172 -23.23 1.01 40.70
CA PHE A 172 -24.18 2.08 40.40
C PHE A 172 -25.51 1.75 41.08
N ASP A 173 -26.15 2.74 41.70
CA ASP A 173 -27.50 2.59 42.27
C ASP A 173 -28.54 2.57 41.14
N LEU A 174 -28.37 1.62 40.23
CA LEU A 174 -29.18 1.43 39.03
C LEU A 174 -29.41 -0.07 38.82
N PRO A 175 -30.68 -0.47 38.58
CA PRO A 175 -30.97 -1.87 38.29
C PRO A 175 -30.29 -2.30 37.01
N TRP A 176 -29.74 -3.50 37.05
CA TRP A 176 -29.27 -4.15 35.79
C TRP A 176 -30.44 -4.34 34.84
N ARG A 177 -30.27 -3.88 33.62
CA ARG A 177 -31.18 -4.20 32.51
C ARG A 177 -30.47 -5.02 31.47
N PRO A 178 -31.13 -5.99 30.84
CA PRO A 178 -30.56 -6.75 29.76
C PRO A 178 -30.03 -5.81 28.67
N LEU A 179 -28.82 -6.10 28.20
CA LEU A 179 -28.22 -5.36 27.09
C LEU A 179 -29.07 -5.55 25.84
N SER A 180 -29.40 -4.49 25.16
CA SER A 180 -30.30 -4.47 24.01
C SER A 180 -29.78 -3.54 22.92
N GLY A 181 -30.32 -3.68 21.70
CA GLY A 181 -29.81 -2.95 20.55
C GLY A 181 -28.46 -3.50 20.07
N ASP A 182 -27.82 -2.81 19.16
CA ASP A 182 -26.47 -3.15 18.73
C ASP A 182 -25.48 -2.95 19.90
N MET A 183 -24.53 -3.86 20.02
CA MET A 183 -23.42 -3.71 20.96
C MET A 183 -22.19 -3.31 20.18
N VAL A 184 -21.62 -2.15 20.49
CA VAL A 184 -20.48 -1.59 19.77
C VAL A 184 -19.31 -1.33 20.71
N PHE A 185 -18.10 -1.54 20.21
CA PHE A 185 -16.85 -1.27 20.92
C PHE A 185 -16.02 -0.30 20.07
N GLY A 186 -15.64 0.82 20.65
CA GLY A 186 -14.81 1.82 20.01
C GLY A 186 -15.57 2.93 19.28
N THR A 187 -16.91 2.92 19.28
CA THR A 187 -17.72 4.01 18.71
C THR A 187 -19.10 4.07 19.40
N SER A 188 -19.89 5.11 19.09
CA SER A 188 -21.29 5.18 19.47
C SER A 188 -22.18 4.38 18.51
N ALA A 189 -23.28 3.83 18.99
CA ALA A 189 -24.24 3.10 18.16
C ALA A 189 -24.89 3.99 17.07
N ALA A 190 -25.00 5.28 17.32
CA ALA A 190 -25.48 6.27 16.35
C ALA A 190 -24.41 6.72 15.34
N ASN A 191 -23.15 6.32 15.53
CA ASN A 191 -21.98 6.76 14.75
C ASN A 191 -21.85 8.29 14.65
N ASP A 192 -22.24 8.99 15.72
CA ASP A 192 -22.24 10.45 15.84
C ASP A 192 -20.96 10.99 16.49
N LEU A 193 -20.09 10.11 16.97
CA LEU A 193 -18.78 10.42 17.54
C LEU A 193 -17.68 9.69 16.78
N ARG A 194 -16.50 10.29 16.73
CA ARG A 194 -15.32 9.64 16.15
C ARG A 194 -15.02 8.33 16.86
N SER A 195 -14.62 7.31 16.09
CA SER A 195 -14.14 6.05 16.64
C SER A 195 -12.96 6.25 17.59
N LEU A 196 -12.71 5.26 18.43
CA LEU A 196 -11.64 5.28 19.41
C LEU A 196 -10.35 4.73 18.82
N ASN A 197 -9.22 5.36 19.09
CA ASN A 197 -7.90 4.77 18.83
C ASN A 197 -7.54 3.82 19.96
N ALA A 198 -7.73 2.53 19.72
CA ALA A 198 -7.50 1.51 20.76
C ALA A 198 -7.33 0.11 20.19
N LYS A 199 -6.54 -0.72 20.89
CA LYS A 199 -6.56 -2.17 20.66
C LYS A 199 -7.62 -2.83 21.52
N PHE A 200 -8.34 -3.80 20.98
CA PHE A 200 -9.31 -4.63 21.68
C PHE A 200 -8.89 -6.09 21.65
N SER A 201 -9.14 -6.78 22.77
CA SER A 201 -8.89 -8.23 22.91
C SER A 201 -9.92 -8.85 23.88
N ALA A 202 -10.00 -10.18 23.89
CA ALA A 202 -10.69 -10.99 24.88
C ALA A 202 -12.16 -10.60 25.14
N ILE A 203 -12.90 -10.21 24.07
CA ILE A 203 -14.32 -9.86 24.19
C ILE A 203 -15.14 -11.08 24.63
N ALA A 204 -15.96 -10.92 25.65
CA ALA A 204 -16.81 -11.98 26.16
C ALA A 204 -18.14 -11.46 26.76
N LEU A 205 -19.18 -12.26 26.64
CA LEU A 205 -20.45 -12.09 27.32
C LEU A 205 -20.59 -13.15 28.43
N ARG A 206 -21.10 -12.73 29.57
CA ARG A 206 -21.59 -13.62 30.60
C ARG A 206 -23.11 -13.75 30.45
N THR A 207 -23.59 -14.96 30.37
CA THR A 207 -25.03 -15.29 30.27
C THR A 207 -25.42 -16.29 31.34
N ALA A 208 -26.70 -16.48 31.58
CA ALA A 208 -27.20 -17.50 32.49
C ALA A 208 -26.80 -18.93 32.04
N ALA A 209 -26.56 -19.13 30.73
CA ALA A 209 -26.14 -20.44 30.18
C ALA A 209 -24.61 -20.64 30.18
N GLY A 210 -23.82 -19.61 30.55
CA GLY A 210 -22.37 -19.67 30.56
C GLY A 210 -21.69 -18.49 29.82
N ARG A 211 -20.41 -18.66 29.50
CA ARG A 211 -19.61 -17.63 28.85
C ARG A 211 -19.58 -17.82 27.33
N ILE A 212 -19.83 -16.75 26.60
CA ILE A 212 -19.63 -16.63 25.13
C ILE A 212 -18.42 -15.72 24.92
N ALA A 213 -17.46 -16.10 24.08
CA ALA A 213 -16.24 -15.32 23.87
C ALA A 213 -15.78 -15.35 22.42
N TRP A 214 -15.08 -14.28 22.02
CA TRP A 214 -14.43 -14.19 20.72
C TRP A 214 -12.91 -14.11 20.91
N ALA A 215 -12.21 -14.86 20.08
CA ALA A 215 -10.77 -14.73 19.89
C ALA A 215 -10.51 -14.07 18.54
N PHE A 216 -9.57 -13.14 18.51
CA PHE A 216 -9.15 -12.51 17.27
C PHE A 216 -8.08 -13.38 16.59
N PRO A 217 -8.31 -13.83 15.35
CA PRO A 217 -7.33 -14.63 14.65
C PRO A 217 -6.10 -13.78 14.27
N THR A 218 -4.95 -14.43 14.15
CA THR A 218 -3.75 -13.76 13.62
C THR A 218 -3.83 -13.53 12.12
N LEU A 219 -4.59 -14.34 11.40
CA LEU A 219 -4.91 -14.14 9.98
C LEU A 219 -6.13 -13.25 9.82
N LEU A 220 -6.05 -12.29 8.90
CA LEU A 220 -7.15 -11.41 8.54
C LEU A 220 -8.37 -12.22 8.10
N PRO A 221 -9.51 -12.13 8.81
CA PRO A 221 -10.72 -12.90 8.47
C PRO A 221 -11.36 -12.39 7.18
N SER A 222 -12.15 -13.25 6.52
CA SER A 222 -12.94 -12.87 5.33
C SER A 222 -14.38 -12.49 5.67
N GLY A 223 -14.73 -12.38 6.95
CA GLY A 223 -16.07 -12.08 7.40
C GLY A 223 -16.15 -11.98 8.93
N PRO A 224 -17.37 -11.94 9.48
CA PRO A 224 -17.58 -11.83 10.92
C PRO A 224 -16.94 -12.97 11.71
N LEU A 225 -16.49 -12.67 12.92
CA LEU A 225 -15.88 -13.64 13.84
C LEU A 225 -16.97 -14.41 14.58
N SER A 226 -16.85 -15.75 14.60
CA SER A 226 -17.74 -16.62 15.36
C SER A 226 -17.29 -16.74 16.81
N SER A 227 -18.25 -16.67 17.74
CA SER A 227 -17.96 -16.89 19.15
C SER A 227 -17.75 -18.37 19.48
N THR A 228 -17.14 -18.59 20.64
CA THR A 228 -16.99 -19.90 21.29
C THR A 228 -17.69 -19.91 22.66
N GLY A 229 -17.96 -21.09 23.21
CA GLY A 229 -18.65 -21.26 24.48
C GLY A 229 -20.18 -21.23 24.33
N ALA A 230 -20.92 -21.49 25.40
CA ALA A 230 -22.39 -21.59 25.52
C ALA A 230 -23.14 -22.24 24.32
N ASP A 231 -24.45 -22.32 24.37
CA ASP A 231 -25.25 -23.10 23.45
C ASP A 231 -25.45 -22.53 22.05
N ARG A 232 -24.93 -21.31 21.78
CA ARG A 232 -25.15 -20.60 20.51
C ARG A 232 -23.94 -19.85 20.04
N VAL A 233 -23.70 -19.89 18.74
CA VAL A 233 -22.69 -19.09 18.05
C VAL A 233 -23.28 -17.72 17.73
N LEU A 234 -22.59 -16.66 18.17
CA LEU A 234 -22.88 -15.27 17.83
C LEU A 234 -21.78 -14.73 16.92
N LEU A 235 -22.13 -13.74 16.11
CA LEU A 235 -21.21 -13.10 15.17
C LEU A 235 -20.78 -11.73 15.68
N LEU A 236 -19.47 -11.47 15.62
CA LEU A 236 -18.84 -10.17 15.86
C LEU A 236 -18.32 -9.63 14.52
N GLU A 237 -18.83 -8.50 14.10
CA GLU A 237 -18.41 -7.80 12.89
C GLU A 237 -17.25 -6.86 13.20
N THR A 238 -16.31 -6.74 12.25
CA THR A 238 -15.26 -5.72 12.26
C THR A 238 -15.56 -4.74 11.13
N ILE A 239 -15.74 -3.48 11.48
CA ILE A 239 -16.16 -2.43 10.55
C ILE A 239 -14.95 -1.58 10.16
N ASN A 240 -14.88 -1.15 8.89
CA ASN A 240 -13.84 -0.28 8.33
C ASN A 240 -12.40 -0.76 8.53
N GLN A 241 -12.21 -2.07 8.50
CA GLN A 241 -10.90 -2.71 8.36
C GLN A 241 -9.89 -2.39 9.48
N PRO A 242 -10.20 -2.70 10.77
CA PRO A 242 -9.20 -2.58 11.82
C PRO A 242 -7.97 -3.47 11.55
N ALA A 243 -6.82 -3.11 12.08
CA ALA A 243 -5.60 -3.89 11.92
C ALA A 243 -5.63 -5.14 12.82
N PHE A 244 -5.46 -6.33 12.22
CA PHE A 244 -5.37 -7.63 12.90
C PHE A 244 -3.92 -8.00 13.23
N CYS A 245 -3.73 -9.10 13.96
CA CYS A 245 -2.42 -9.61 14.35
C CYS A 245 -1.62 -8.59 15.19
N MET A 246 -2.31 -7.97 16.14
CA MET A 246 -1.74 -6.99 17.05
C MET A 246 -1.39 -7.65 18.39
N THR A 247 -0.38 -7.14 19.05
CA THR A 247 0.00 -7.65 20.38
C THR A 247 -1.13 -7.45 21.38
N SER A 248 -1.48 -8.51 22.10
CA SER A 248 -2.47 -8.52 23.19
C SER A 248 -1.79 -8.34 24.55
N ARG A 249 -2.60 -8.24 25.61
CA ARG A 249 -2.11 -8.23 27.01
C ARG A 249 -1.25 -9.44 27.35
N ARG A 250 -1.38 -10.55 26.64
CA ARG A 250 -0.61 -11.78 26.85
C ARG A 250 0.78 -11.76 26.24
N TRP A 251 1.10 -10.77 25.40
CA TRP A 251 2.44 -10.66 24.84
C TRP A 251 3.48 -10.34 25.91
N ASP A 252 4.45 -11.21 26.05
CA ASP A 252 5.51 -11.15 27.10
C ASP A 252 6.93 -10.99 26.50
N GLY A 253 7.04 -10.79 25.18
CA GLY A 253 8.32 -10.67 24.48
C GLY A 253 9.02 -12.00 24.19
N SER A 254 8.44 -13.14 24.52
CA SER A 254 9.06 -14.44 24.29
C SER A 254 9.00 -14.90 22.83
N SER A 255 8.12 -14.33 22.01
CA SER A 255 7.99 -14.65 20.59
C SER A 255 7.55 -13.45 19.78
N PHE A 256 8.16 -13.30 18.60
CA PHE A 256 7.78 -12.33 17.55
C PHE A 256 7.10 -13.00 16.36
N ASP A 257 6.79 -14.28 16.45
CA ASP A 257 6.11 -15.02 15.40
C ASP A 257 4.70 -15.42 15.85
N PRO A 258 3.64 -14.83 15.26
CA PRO A 258 2.26 -15.13 15.62
C PRO A 258 1.85 -16.58 15.35
N ARG A 259 2.58 -17.29 14.48
CA ARG A 259 2.34 -18.71 14.19
C ARG A 259 2.77 -19.63 15.33
N LEU A 260 3.77 -19.21 16.10
CA LEU A 260 4.29 -19.99 17.24
C LEU A 260 3.47 -19.77 18.51
N VAL A 261 3.06 -18.52 18.77
CA VAL A 261 2.29 -18.16 19.97
C VAL A 261 1.11 -17.24 19.56
N PRO A 262 0.06 -17.79 18.94
CA PRO A 262 -1.08 -16.99 18.46
C PRO A 262 -1.76 -16.16 19.56
N ALA A 263 -1.76 -16.66 20.81
CA ALA A 263 -2.36 -15.97 21.94
C ALA A 263 -1.71 -14.62 22.27
N HIS A 264 -0.46 -14.40 21.85
CA HIS A 264 0.22 -13.10 22.00
C HIS A 264 -0.34 -12.03 21.04
N TYR A 265 -1.02 -12.45 19.96
CA TYR A 265 -1.43 -11.63 18.83
C TYR A 265 -2.95 -11.66 18.60
N ASP A 266 -3.72 -11.95 19.62
CA ASP A 266 -5.17 -12.01 19.53
C ASP A 266 -5.84 -10.67 19.89
N ALA A 267 -5.30 -9.59 19.35
CA ALA A 267 -5.90 -8.26 19.42
C ALA A 267 -6.10 -7.66 18.03
N VAL A 268 -7.00 -6.69 17.96
CA VAL A 268 -7.22 -5.81 16.81
C VAL A 268 -7.00 -4.38 17.22
N HIS A 269 -6.43 -3.55 16.32
CA HIS A 269 -6.26 -2.12 16.54
C HIS A 269 -7.26 -1.36 15.67
N CYS A 270 -8.13 -0.61 16.32
CA CYS A 270 -9.10 0.29 15.72
C CYS A 270 -8.56 1.71 15.74
N HIS A 271 -8.77 2.46 14.65
CA HIS A 271 -8.38 3.86 14.54
C HIS A 271 -9.58 4.72 14.13
N ASP A 272 -9.58 5.99 14.54
CA ASP A 272 -10.65 6.94 14.20
C ASP A 272 -10.61 7.42 12.76
N ASP A 273 -9.57 7.05 12.01
CA ASP A 273 -9.33 7.38 10.62
C ASP A 273 -9.03 6.17 9.71
N ASP A 274 -9.29 4.95 10.18
CA ASP A 274 -9.31 3.77 9.32
C ASP A 274 -10.36 3.93 8.22
N MET A 275 -10.05 3.45 7.02
CA MET A 275 -10.97 3.40 5.90
C MET A 275 -10.91 2.04 5.21
N GLY A 276 -11.99 1.29 5.26
CA GLY A 276 -12.16 0.04 4.54
C GLY A 276 -12.41 0.25 3.04
N ALA A 277 -12.76 -0.84 2.36
CA ALA A 277 -13.20 -0.80 0.97
C ALA A 277 -14.52 -0.03 0.84
N LEU A 278 -14.53 1.06 0.09
CA LEU A 278 -15.72 1.86 -0.12
C LEU A 278 -16.81 1.08 -0.86
N GLN A 279 -18.05 1.32 -0.49
CA GLN A 279 -19.24 0.66 -1.04
C GLN A 279 -20.14 1.65 -1.83
N TRP A 280 -19.52 2.64 -2.49
CA TRP A 280 -20.30 3.54 -3.33
C TRP A 280 -21.03 2.74 -4.43
N PRO A 281 -22.27 3.07 -4.77
CA PRO A 281 -22.93 2.43 -5.92
C PRO A 281 -22.19 2.77 -7.22
N ALA A 282 -22.15 1.82 -8.15
CA ALA A 282 -21.60 2.05 -9.48
C ALA A 282 -22.40 3.17 -10.18
N SER A 283 -21.71 4.15 -10.74
CA SER A 283 -22.32 5.27 -11.47
C SER A 283 -22.39 4.97 -12.96
N TYR A 284 -21.36 4.32 -13.48
CA TYR A 284 -21.23 3.94 -14.89
C TYR A 284 -20.66 2.54 -15.03
N GLN A 285 -20.93 1.92 -16.16
CA GLN A 285 -20.40 0.61 -16.52
C GLN A 285 -19.84 0.62 -17.94
N LEU A 286 -18.70 -0.01 -18.12
CA LEU A 286 -18.06 -0.28 -19.39
C LEU A 286 -17.99 -1.80 -19.58
N GLN A 287 -18.51 -2.29 -20.71
CA GLN A 287 -18.14 -3.60 -21.22
C GLN A 287 -16.88 -3.43 -22.06
N VAL A 288 -15.72 -3.84 -21.54
CA VAL A 288 -14.45 -3.77 -22.28
C VAL A 288 -14.58 -4.63 -23.53
N PRO A 289 -14.28 -4.12 -24.74
CA PRO A 289 -14.32 -4.93 -25.96
C PRO A 289 -13.38 -6.14 -25.87
N ALA A 290 -13.77 -7.26 -26.48
CA ALA A 290 -12.98 -8.50 -26.47
C ALA A 290 -11.61 -8.37 -27.16
N GLU A 291 -11.53 -7.43 -28.12
CA GLU A 291 -10.32 -7.10 -28.89
C GLU A 291 -9.51 -5.95 -28.27
N ALA A 292 -9.94 -5.40 -27.13
CA ALA A 292 -9.26 -4.28 -26.50
C ALA A 292 -7.77 -4.63 -26.24
N PRO A 293 -6.85 -3.78 -26.70
CA PRO A 293 -5.43 -4.02 -26.40
C PRO A 293 -5.15 -3.85 -24.92
N ALA A 294 -4.21 -4.60 -24.39
CA ALA A 294 -3.68 -4.36 -23.06
C ALA A 294 -3.03 -2.96 -23.00
N GLY A 295 -3.17 -2.28 -21.86
CA GLY A 295 -2.66 -0.92 -21.72
C GLY A 295 -3.18 -0.21 -20.48
N VAL A 296 -2.82 1.06 -20.36
CA VAL A 296 -3.25 1.96 -19.29
C VAL A 296 -4.39 2.83 -19.81
N TYR A 297 -5.50 2.79 -19.11
CA TYR A 297 -6.73 3.51 -19.49
C TYR A 297 -7.23 4.38 -18.34
N ALA A 298 -8.06 5.34 -18.67
CA ALA A 298 -8.82 6.10 -17.68
C ALA A 298 -10.26 6.33 -18.15
N PHE A 299 -11.18 6.37 -17.21
CA PHE A 299 -12.43 7.09 -17.43
C PHE A 299 -12.13 8.57 -17.28
N GLU A 300 -12.34 9.33 -18.34
CA GLU A 300 -12.35 10.78 -18.31
C GLU A 300 -13.76 11.26 -18.00
N VAL A 301 -13.91 11.90 -16.85
CA VAL A 301 -15.19 12.36 -16.32
C VAL A 301 -15.26 13.87 -16.47
N GLY A 302 -15.98 14.33 -17.46
CA GLY A 302 -16.18 15.75 -17.73
C GLY A 302 -17.16 16.41 -16.76
N HIS A 303 -16.88 17.65 -16.37
CA HIS A 303 -17.74 18.49 -15.55
C HIS A 303 -17.76 19.94 -16.06
N ASP A 304 -18.45 20.84 -15.39
CA ASP A 304 -18.63 22.23 -15.85
C ASP A 304 -17.32 23.06 -15.86
N GLU A 305 -16.30 22.68 -15.13
CA GLU A 305 -15.03 23.40 -15.03
C GLU A 305 -13.83 22.66 -15.65
N GLY A 306 -14.00 21.42 -16.13
CA GLY A 306 -12.91 20.62 -16.69
C GLY A 306 -13.22 19.12 -16.76
N SER A 307 -12.20 18.30 -16.54
CA SER A 307 -12.34 16.84 -16.42
C SER A 307 -11.36 16.26 -15.43
N GLU A 308 -11.71 15.11 -14.84
CA GLU A 308 -10.84 14.31 -14.02
C GLU A 308 -10.73 12.88 -14.57
N ARG A 309 -9.60 12.23 -14.35
CA ARG A 309 -9.30 10.89 -14.87
C ARG A 309 -9.24 9.85 -13.76
N VAL A 310 -10.00 8.78 -13.91
CA VAL A 310 -9.98 7.61 -13.00
C VAL A 310 -9.30 6.46 -13.71
N VAL A 311 -8.06 6.15 -13.32
CA VAL A 311 -7.17 5.21 -14.00
C VAL A 311 -7.52 3.76 -13.69
N PHE A 312 -7.49 2.90 -14.73
CA PHE A 312 -7.59 1.44 -14.64
C PHE A 312 -6.71 0.76 -15.70
N PHE A 313 -6.54 -0.55 -15.59
CA PHE A 313 -5.65 -1.30 -16.47
C PHE A 313 -6.41 -2.41 -17.19
N ILE A 314 -6.11 -2.57 -18.49
CA ILE A 314 -6.52 -3.75 -19.24
C ILE A 314 -5.27 -4.61 -19.40
N THR A 315 -5.32 -5.84 -18.89
CA THR A 315 -4.17 -6.74 -18.80
C THR A 315 -4.24 -7.84 -19.86
N SER A 316 -3.07 -8.35 -20.24
CA SER A 316 -2.95 -9.41 -21.24
C SER A 316 -3.34 -10.75 -20.64
N SER A 317 -4.32 -11.41 -21.25
CA SER A 317 -4.71 -12.78 -20.93
C SER A 317 -4.05 -13.81 -21.87
N VAL A 318 -3.56 -13.36 -23.01
CA VAL A 318 -2.88 -14.17 -24.02
C VAL A 318 -1.66 -13.40 -24.52
N ARG A 319 -0.53 -14.09 -24.68
CA ARG A 319 0.68 -13.49 -25.24
C ARG A 319 0.46 -13.02 -26.68
N ARG A 320 0.79 -11.74 -26.94
CA ARG A 320 0.78 -11.10 -28.27
C ARG A 320 2.15 -10.49 -28.61
N ALA A 321 3.00 -10.29 -27.61
CA ALA A 321 4.33 -9.71 -27.75
C ALA A 321 5.41 -10.57 -27.07
N PRO A 322 6.68 -10.43 -27.44
CA PRO A 322 7.77 -11.14 -26.77
C PRO A 322 8.12 -10.57 -25.40
N LEU A 323 7.83 -9.30 -25.16
CA LEU A 323 8.13 -8.56 -23.93
C LEU A 323 6.87 -8.38 -23.09
N LEU A 324 7.03 -8.41 -21.77
CA LEU A 324 5.96 -8.17 -20.81
C LEU A 324 6.31 -6.98 -19.92
N PHE A 325 5.48 -5.95 -19.91
CA PHE A 325 5.57 -4.86 -18.97
C PHE A 325 4.79 -5.19 -17.69
N LEU A 326 5.49 -5.18 -16.56
CA LEU A 326 4.91 -5.37 -15.23
C LEU A 326 4.61 -4.00 -14.64
N VAL A 327 3.30 -3.66 -14.56
CA VAL A 327 2.85 -2.40 -13.97
C VAL A 327 3.00 -2.47 -12.45
N PRO A 328 3.74 -1.54 -11.82
CA PRO A 328 4.01 -1.57 -10.38
C PRO A 328 2.81 -1.07 -9.57
N THR A 329 1.67 -1.77 -9.69
CA THR A 329 0.40 -1.38 -9.04
C THR A 329 0.44 -1.45 -7.52
N ALA A 330 1.32 -2.28 -6.95
CA ALA A 330 1.57 -2.29 -5.50
C ALA A 330 2.16 -0.94 -5.04
N THR A 331 3.17 -0.44 -5.77
CA THR A 331 3.77 0.87 -5.51
C THR A 331 2.75 1.99 -5.72
N TYR A 332 2.01 1.96 -6.82
CA TYR A 332 0.97 2.97 -7.06
C TYR A 332 -0.06 3.02 -5.93
N LEU A 333 -0.48 1.87 -5.41
CA LEU A 333 -1.44 1.80 -4.33
C LEU A 333 -0.85 2.24 -2.98
N ALA A 334 0.42 1.93 -2.74
CA ALA A 334 1.12 2.34 -1.52
C ALA A 334 1.24 3.87 -1.40
N TYR A 335 1.51 4.56 -2.52
CA TYR A 335 1.64 6.02 -2.60
C TYR A 335 0.31 6.75 -2.83
N ALA A 336 -0.75 6.04 -3.22
CA ALA A 336 -2.02 6.69 -3.50
C ALA A 336 -2.53 7.45 -2.28
N ASP A 337 -2.86 8.73 -2.50
CA ASP A 337 -3.38 9.64 -1.46
C ASP A 337 -2.37 10.04 -0.36
N GLU A 338 -1.07 9.87 -0.60
CA GLU A 338 -0.05 10.31 0.33
C GLU A 338 -0.15 11.82 0.58
N PHE A 339 -0.16 12.22 1.84
CA PHE A 339 -0.13 13.63 2.19
C PHE A 339 0.94 14.01 3.23
N LEU A 340 1.61 13.05 3.86
CA LEU A 340 2.57 13.30 4.93
C LEU A 340 2.10 14.33 5.98
N PRO A 341 2.77 14.54 7.11
CA PRO A 341 2.33 15.54 8.08
C PRO A 341 2.34 16.97 7.48
N ALA A 342 1.17 17.52 7.20
CA ALA A 342 1.01 18.82 6.54
C ALA A 342 1.74 19.97 7.25
N HIS A 343 1.88 19.90 8.59
CA HIS A 343 2.62 20.89 9.38
C HIS A 343 4.15 20.89 9.09
N LEU A 344 4.69 19.82 8.51
CA LEU A 344 6.09 19.74 8.08
C LEU A 344 6.24 20.04 6.58
N TYR A 345 5.20 19.83 5.80
CA TYR A 345 5.22 19.90 4.33
C TYR A 345 4.03 20.68 3.79
N GLU A 346 3.81 21.92 4.29
CA GLU A 346 2.69 22.79 3.87
C GLU A 346 2.59 22.96 2.35
N TRP A 347 3.74 23.02 1.67
CA TRP A 347 3.81 23.16 0.22
C TRP A 347 3.28 21.92 -0.55
N MET A 348 3.14 20.75 0.05
CA MET A 348 2.51 19.59 -0.59
C MET A 348 1.02 19.82 -0.84
N CYS A 349 0.37 20.68 -0.08
CA CYS A 349 -1.03 21.04 -0.25
C CYS A 349 -1.31 21.83 -1.55
N GLU A 350 -0.28 22.26 -2.28
CA GLU A 350 -0.42 22.93 -3.58
C GLU A 350 -0.85 21.96 -4.70
N ASP A 351 -0.54 20.66 -4.60
CA ASP A 351 -1.09 19.66 -5.53
C ASP A 351 -2.56 19.35 -5.18
N ARG A 352 -3.43 19.32 -6.22
CA ARG A 352 -4.87 19.12 -6.02
C ARG A 352 -5.21 17.75 -5.41
N GLY A 353 -4.45 16.70 -5.73
CA GLY A 353 -4.64 15.35 -5.19
C GLY A 353 -4.26 15.25 -3.73
N HIS A 354 -3.12 15.83 -3.34
CA HIS A 354 -2.72 15.91 -1.94
C HIS A 354 -3.71 16.73 -1.11
N ARG A 355 -4.16 17.88 -1.63
CA ARG A 355 -5.20 18.69 -0.98
C ARG A 355 -6.48 17.89 -0.77
N PHE A 356 -6.93 17.18 -1.81
CA PHE A 356 -8.11 16.33 -1.72
C PHE A 356 -7.94 15.23 -0.65
N ALA A 357 -6.77 14.58 -0.61
CA ALA A 357 -6.48 13.56 0.41
C ALA A 357 -6.51 14.14 1.83
N ILE A 358 -5.91 15.31 2.05
CA ILE A 358 -5.92 15.99 3.35
C ILE A 358 -7.34 16.40 3.75
N ASP A 359 -8.07 17.07 2.87
CA ASP A 359 -9.43 17.58 3.14
C ASP A 359 -10.43 16.47 3.45
N ASN A 360 -10.23 15.29 2.85
CA ASN A 360 -11.06 14.11 3.04
C ASN A 360 -10.44 13.06 3.97
N ASN A 361 -9.33 13.37 4.62
CA ASN A 361 -8.60 12.47 5.53
C ASN A 361 -8.29 11.09 4.92
N LEU A 362 -8.01 11.04 3.61
CA LEU A 362 -7.56 9.81 2.96
C LEU A 362 -6.12 9.49 3.40
N LYS A 363 -5.78 8.21 3.42
CA LYS A 363 -4.47 7.76 3.87
C LYS A 363 -3.82 6.86 2.82
N SER A 364 -2.49 7.03 2.69
CA SER A 364 -1.60 6.11 1.99
C SER A 364 -0.91 5.16 2.98
N LEU A 365 -0.14 4.19 2.47
CA LEU A 365 0.70 3.35 3.33
C LEU A 365 2.00 4.06 3.78
N TYR A 366 2.13 5.36 3.52
CA TYR A 366 3.19 6.24 4.01
C TYR A 366 2.74 7.14 5.14
N ASP A 367 1.44 7.17 5.43
CA ASP A 367 0.86 8.09 6.41
C ASP A 367 0.73 7.48 7.80
N TYR A 368 0.44 8.34 8.74
CA TYR A 368 0.16 7.99 10.13
C TYR A 368 -1.34 8.08 10.41
N HIS A 369 -1.82 7.20 11.26
CA HIS A 369 -3.07 7.39 11.95
C HIS A 369 -2.99 8.55 12.96
N SER A 370 -4.13 9.01 13.43
CA SER A 370 -4.21 10.13 14.37
C SER A 370 -3.52 9.84 15.72
N ASP A 371 -3.29 8.58 16.05
CA ASP A 371 -2.56 8.12 17.25
C ASP A 371 -1.05 7.90 16.99
N LEU A 372 -0.56 8.27 15.82
CA LEU A 372 0.82 8.15 15.35
C LEU A 372 1.27 6.72 15.04
N SER A 373 0.37 5.74 15.03
CA SER A 373 0.66 4.44 14.43
C SER A 373 0.63 4.53 12.89
N GLY A 374 1.31 3.61 12.22
CA GLY A 374 1.39 3.64 10.76
C GLY A 374 0.21 2.97 10.08
N VAL A 375 -0.23 3.55 8.96
CA VAL A 375 -1.26 2.95 8.10
C VAL A 375 -0.69 1.72 7.43
N SER A 376 -1.19 0.55 7.77
CA SER A 376 -0.63 -0.74 7.34
C SER A 376 -1.46 -1.47 6.28
N ILE A 377 -2.69 -1.06 6.03
CA ILE A 377 -3.59 -1.73 5.09
C ILE A 377 -4.35 -0.70 4.26
N CYS A 378 -4.54 -0.99 2.98
CA CYS A 378 -5.34 -0.16 2.08
C CYS A 378 -6.14 -1.00 1.11
N SER A 379 -7.16 -0.39 0.50
CA SER A 379 -8.03 -1.04 -0.50
C SER A 379 -7.86 -0.41 -1.87
N THR A 380 -8.00 -1.22 -2.93
CA THR A 380 -8.16 -0.70 -4.31
C THR A 380 -9.49 0.01 -4.52
N ARG A 381 -10.48 -0.24 -3.66
CA ARG A 381 -11.82 0.37 -3.72
C ARG A 381 -11.85 1.68 -2.95
N LYS A 382 -10.99 2.62 -3.36
CA LYS A 382 -10.97 4.01 -2.92
C LYS A 382 -10.51 4.91 -4.07
N PRO A 383 -10.84 6.20 -4.07
CA PRO A 383 -10.17 7.16 -4.95
C PRO A 383 -8.66 7.08 -4.79
N LYS A 384 -7.94 7.40 -5.84
CA LYS A 384 -6.49 7.46 -5.88
C LYS A 384 -6.11 8.83 -6.42
N ALA A 385 -6.27 9.85 -5.56
CA ALA A 385 -6.21 11.26 -5.94
C ALA A 385 -4.84 11.68 -6.52
N THR A 386 -3.76 11.00 -6.10
CA THR A 386 -2.40 11.26 -6.61
C THR A 386 -2.01 10.34 -7.78
N LEU A 387 -2.85 9.36 -8.16
CA LEU A 387 -2.61 8.49 -9.32
C LEU A 387 -3.18 9.11 -10.59
N ARG A 388 -2.49 10.09 -11.16
CA ARG A 388 -2.89 10.84 -12.35
C ARG A 388 -1.76 10.87 -13.37
N ASP A 389 -2.09 11.01 -14.63
CA ASP A 389 -1.11 11.12 -15.72
C ASP A 389 -0.41 12.50 -15.79
N ASP A 390 -0.94 13.49 -15.06
CA ASP A 390 -0.36 14.83 -14.90
C ASP A 390 0.28 15.08 -13.52
N TYR A 391 0.40 14.02 -12.70
CA TYR A 391 0.89 14.13 -11.33
C TYR A 391 2.38 14.50 -11.26
N ASN A 392 2.66 15.53 -10.48
CA ASN A 392 4.02 15.90 -10.06
C ASN A 392 4.16 15.73 -8.55
N TYR A 393 5.17 14.96 -8.16
CA TYR A 393 5.44 14.69 -6.75
C TYR A 393 6.00 15.93 -6.06
N PRO A 394 5.32 16.46 -5.05
CA PRO A 394 5.74 17.70 -4.44
C PRO A 394 7.16 17.68 -3.87
N LEU A 395 7.66 16.57 -3.34
CA LEU A 395 9.00 16.46 -2.79
C LEU A 395 10.11 16.78 -3.81
N CYS A 396 9.88 16.51 -5.09
CA CYS A 396 10.86 16.75 -6.15
C CYS A 396 10.38 17.72 -7.24
N GLY A 397 9.09 18.09 -7.24
CA GLY A 397 8.50 18.99 -8.23
C GLY A 397 8.54 18.43 -9.66
N CYS A 398 8.55 17.12 -9.82
CA CYS A 398 8.62 16.42 -11.11
C CYS A 398 7.67 15.22 -11.15
N PRO A 399 7.43 14.64 -12.34
CA PRO A 399 6.62 13.44 -12.49
C PRO A 399 7.11 12.28 -11.60
N HIS A 400 6.18 11.51 -11.06
CA HIS A 400 6.46 10.37 -10.19
C HIS A 400 5.50 9.21 -10.45
N ASN A 401 6.01 7.97 -10.42
CA ASN A 401 5.24 6.75 -10.65
C ASN A 401 4.53 6.74 -12.02
N LEU A 402 3.20 6.74 -12.06
CA LEU A 402 2.41 6.56 -13.28
C LEU A 402 2.82 7.49 -14.46
N PRO A 403 3.01 8.82 -14.30
CA PRO A 403 3.43 9.65 -15.43
C PRO A 403 4.78 9.26 -16.01
N VAL A 404 5.72 8.78 -15.18
CA VAL A 404 7.06 8.34 -15.63
C VAL A 404 6.95 7.02 -16.38
N ASP A 405 6.12 6.11 -15.91
CA ASP A 405 5.88 4.84 -16.59
C ASP A 405 5.11 5.04 -17.91
N LEU A 406 4.15 5.96 -17.93
CA LEU A 406 3.49 6.36 -19.18
C LEU A 406 4.49 6.96 -20.19
N HIS A 407 5.48 7.73 -19.72
CA HIS A 407 6.53 8.26 -20.59
C HIS A 407 7.34 7.13 -21.24
N PHE A 408 7.72 6.10 -20.48
CA PHE A 408 8.36 4.90 -21.00
C PHE A 408 7.47 4.14 -22.00
N LEU A 409 6.20 3.91 -21.68
CA LEU A 409 5.28 3.18 -22.56
C LEU A 409 5.06 3.92 -23.88
N ARG A 410 4.93 5.25 -23.82
CA ARG A 410 4.84 6.13 -25.00
C ARG A 410 6.10 6.07 -25.87
N PHE A 411 7.29 6.02 -25.23
CA PHE A 411 8.54 5.77 -25.94
C PHE A 411 8.54 4.41 -26.66
N CYS A 412 8.05 3.35 -26.03
CA CYS A 412 7.92 2.05 -26.66
C CYS A 412 7.00 2.10 -27.88
N HIS A 413 5.83 2.73 -27.77
CA HIS A 413 4.90 2.92 -28.89
C HIS A 413 5.53 3.70 -30.05
N SER A 414 6.18 4.83 -29.78
CA SER A 414 6.84 5.66 -30.78
C SER A 414 7.98 4.93 -31.51
N ASN A 415 8.61 3.96 -30.84
CA ASN A 415 9.71 3.18 -31.40
C ASN A 415 9.33 1.80 -31.95
N GLY A 416 8.02 1.48 -32.01
CA GLY A 416 7.53 0.19 -32.52
C GLY A 416 7.94 -1.03 -31.65
N ILE A 417 8.19 -0.83 -30.38
CA ILE A 417 8.53 -1.90 -29.42
C ILE A 417 7.21 -2.49 -28.89
N ALA A 418 6.93 -3.71 -29.30
CA ALA A 418 5.72 -4.42 -28.87
C ALA A 418 5.90 -5.03 -27.47
N PHE A 419 4.91 -4.84 -26.62
CA PHE A 419 4.84 -5.40 -25.27
C PHE A 419 3.40 -5.82 -24.91
N ASP A 420 3.29 -6.84 -24.09
CA ASP A 420 2.08 -7.15 -23.32
C ASP A 420 2.18 -6.51 -21.94
N LEU A 421 1.07 -6.45 -21.20
CA LEU A 421 0.99 -5.78 -19.92
C LEU A 421 0.23 -6.62 -18.89
N ILE A 422 0.81 -6.78 -17.70
CA ILE A 422 0.13 -7.31 -16.51
C ILE A 422 0.43 -6.43 -15.30
N THR A 423 -0.39 -6.56 -14.25
CA THR A 423 -0.17 -5.87 -12.97
C THR A 423 0.58 -6.75 -11.98
N ASP A 424 1.09 -6.14 -10.89
CA ASP A 424 1.66 -6.88 -9.75
C ASP A 424 0.67 -7.92 -9.20
N ARG A 425 -0.62 -7.55 -9.16
CA ARG A 425 -1.67 -8.47 -8.70
C ARG A 425 -1.82 -9.68 -9.62
N ASP A 426 -1.77 -9.47 -10.94
CA ASP A 426 -1.77 -10.59 -11.91
C ASP A 426 -0.57 -11.50 -11.70
N LEU A 427 0.62 -10.93 -11.47
CA LEU A 427 1.83 -11.70 -11.21
C LEU A 427 1.74 -12.48 -9.90
N HIS A 428 1.22 -11.85 -8.85
CA HIS A 428 0.97 -12.52 -7.57
C HIS A 428 0.06 -13.74 -7.72
N GLU A 429 -1.02 -13.60 -8.49
CA GLU A 429 -2.02 -14.67 -8.66
C GLU A 429 -1.59 -15.76 -9.64
N ARG A 430 -0.94 -15.38 -10.75
CA ARG A 430 -0.58 -16.32 -11.83
C ARG A 430 0.79 -16.95 -11.62
N GLY A 431 1.66 -16.34 -10.80
CA GLY A 431 3.02 -16.81 -10.59
C GLY A 431 3.80 -16.96 -11.89
N LEU A 432 4.64 -17.99 -11.98
CA LEU A 432 5.44 -18.30 -13.18
C LEU A 432 4.58 -18.50 -14.45
N ALA A 433 3.37 -19.02 -14.32
CA ALA A 433 2.49 -19.25 -15.47
C ALA A 433 2.14 -17.92 -16.20
N GLY A 434 2.16 -16.79 -15.49
CA GLY A 434 1.98 -15.47 -16.08
C GLY A 434 3.20 -14.95 -16.88
N LEU A 435 4.37 -15.59 -16.73
CA LEU A 435 5.64 -15.13 -17.28
C LEU A 435 6.25 -16.08 -18.32
N GLN A 436 6.04 -17.38 -18.18
CA GLN A 436 6.83 -18.45 -18.85
C GLN A 436 6.88 -18.35 -20.38
N ASP A 437 5.89 -17.74 -21.00
CA ASP A 437 5.80 -17.63 -22.47
C ASP A 437 6.54 -16.40 -23.01
N TYR A 438 6.95 -15.46 -22.15
CA TYR A 438 7.65 -14.24 -22.55
C TYR A 438 9.16 -14.43 -22.64
N GLN A 439 9.82 -13.58 -23.43
CA GLN A 439 11.29 -13.55 -23.52
C GLN A 439 11.88 -12.74 -22.36
N ALA A 440 11.23 -11.64 -21.98
CA ALA A 440 11.65 -10.81 -20.85
C ALA A 440 10.48 -10.11 -20.18
N VAL A 441 10.68 -9.82 -18.89
CA VAL A 441 9.87 -8.92 -18.08
C VAL A 441 10.57 -7.56 -17.99
N ILE A 442 9.82 -6.49 -18.19
CA ILE A 442 10.26 -5.10 -18.06
C ILE A 442 9.52 -4.49 -16.90
N THR A 443 10.21 -3.79 -16.00
CA THR A 443 9.57 -3.04 -14.91
C THR A 443 9.38 -1.58 -15.27
N GLY A 444 8.51 -0.89 -14.51
CA GLY A 444 8.42 0.56 -14.50
C GLY A 444 9.57 1.23 -13.74
N SER A 445 9.41 2.54 -13.52
CA SER A 445 10.41 3.40 -12.89
C SER A 445 10.63 3.12 -11.40
N HIS A 446 9.60 2.62 -10.69
CA HIS A 446 9.66 2.42 -9.24
C HIS A 446 8.85 1.19 -8.78
N PRO A 447 9.30 -0.05 -9.04
CA PRO A 447 8.65 -1.28 -8.58
C PRO A 447 9.06 -1.61 -7.13
N GLU A 448 8.78 -0.73 -6.17
CA GLU A 448 9.29 -0.79 -4.79
C GLU A 448 8.76 -1.98 -4.00
N TYR A 449 7.48 -2.35 -4.22
CA TYR A 449 6.80 -3.37 -3.43
C TYR A 449 6.51 -4.63 -4.22
N MET A 450 6.71 -5.79 -3.58
CA MET A 450 6.31 -7.08 -4.14
C MET A 450 5.90 -8.08 -3.06
N SER A 451 5.09 -9.05 -3.45
CA SER A 451 4.81 -10.21 -2.61
C SER A 451 5.87 -11.30 -2.77
N VAL A 452 5.89 -12.25 -1.83
CA VAL A 452 6.80 -13.41 -1.91
C VAL A 452 6.49 -14.26 -3.14
N GLU A 453 5.24 -14.36 -3.55
CA GLU A 453 4.78 -15.08 -4.74
C GLU A 453 5.32 -14.45 -6.02
N MET A 454 5.31 -13.12 -6.12
CA MET A 454 5.89 -12.37 -7.23
C MET A 454 7.42 -12.58 -7.32
N GLU A 455 8.10 -12.43 -6.19
CA GLU A 455 9.55 -12.65 -6.09
C GLU A 455 9.92 -14.07 -6.53
N HIS A 456 9.17 -15.07 -6.07
CA HIS A 456 9.37 -16.45 -6.45
C HIS A 456 9.17 -16.68 -7.94
N ALA A 457 8.13 -16.09 -8.53
CA ALA A 457 7.85 -16.17 -9.96
C ALA A 457 8.98 -15.58 -10.83
N LEU A 458 9.49 -14.40 -10.46
CA LEU A 458 10.59 -13.75 -11.17
C LEU A 458 11.88 -14.56 -11.08
N ARG A 459 12.19 -15.15 -9.92
CA ARG A 459 13.36 -16.05 -9.80
C ARG A 459 13.25 -17.30 -10.64
N GLN A 460 12.09 -17.95 -10.64
CA GLN A 460 11.84 -19.11 -11.47
C GLN A 460 11.94 -18.76 -12.95
N PHE A 461 11.41 -17.62 -13.36
CA PHE A 461 11.48 -17.12 -14.72
C PHE A 461 12.92 -16.88 -15.16
N ALA A 462 13.73 -16.18 -14.36
CA ALA A 462 15.16 -15.98 -14.64
C ALA A 462 15.94 -17.30 -14.67
N ALA A 463 15.66 -18.21 -13.74
CA ALA A 463 16.28 -19.54 -13.72
C ALA A 463 15.93 -20.39 -14.96
N ALA A 464 14.76 -20.16 -15.56
CA ALA A 464 14.32 -20.80 -16.81
C ALA A 464 14.87 -20.10 -18.08
N GLY A 465 15.72 -19.09 -17.95
CA GLY A 465 16.33 -18.36 -19.07
C GLY A 465 15.58 -17.11 -19.50
N GLY A 466 14.57 -16.68 -18.75
CA GLY A 466 13.89 -15.41 -18.99
C GLY A 466 14.79 -14.21 -18.69
N GLY A 467 14.57 -13.11 -19.43
CA GLY A 467 15.27 -11.84 -19.21
C GLY A 467 14.50 -10.94 -18.22
N ILE A 468 15.23 -10.11 -17.47
CA ILE A 468 14.65 -9.07 -16.63
C ILE A 468 15.30 -7.73 -16.99
N ALA A 469 14.49 -6.77 -17.44
CA ALA A 469 14.90 -5.38 -17.62
C ALA A 469 14.32 -4.56 -16.47
N TYR A 470 15.10 -4.36 -15.42
CA TYR A 470 14.75 -3.49 -14.30
C TYR A 470 15.13 -2.05 -14.63
N LEU A 471 14.13 -1.25 -15.01
CA LEU A 471 14.31 0.14 -15.48
C LEU A 471 14.05 1.17 -14.39
N GLY A 472 14.16 0.78 -13.14
CA GLY A 472 13.83 1.60 -11.98
C GLY A 472 14.95 1.73 -10.96
N GLY A 473 14.59 2.32 -9.81
CA GLY A 473 15.39 2.38 -8.59
C GLY A 473 14.57 2.00 -7.37
N ASN A 474 15.23 1.63 -6.27
CA ASN A 474 14.64 1.14 -5.03
C ASN A 474 13.54 0.08 -5.26
N GLY A 475 13.79 -0.81 -6.23
CA GLY A 475 12.81 -1.83 -6.61
C GLY A 475 12.95 -3.10 -5.80
N PHE A 476 11.82 -3.83 -5.67
CA PHE A 476 11.74 -5.16 -5.08
C PHE A 476 12.16 -5.23 -3.61
N ALA A 477 12.08 -4.11 -2.89
CA ALA A 477 12.55 -3.98 -1.52
C ALA A 477 11.48 -4.34 -0.50
N GLY A 478 10.32 -3.70 -0.57
CA GLY A 478 9.26 -3.80 0.42
C GLY A 478 8.36 -5.01 0.22
N LYS A 479 8.09 -5.75 1.29
CA LYS A 479 7.19 -6.90 1.26
C LYS A 479 5.75 -6.48 1.47
N VAL A 480 4.86 -6.90 0.56
CA VAL A 480 3.41 -6.73 0.68
C VAL A 480 2.69 -8.07 0.65
N ALA A 481 1.46 -8.07 1.15
CA ALA A 481 0.53 -9.18 0.99
C ALA A 481 -0.78 -8.67 0.40
N PHE A 482 -1.42 -9.51 -0.41
CA PHE A 482 -2.70 -9.22 -1.06
C PHE A 482 -3.79 -10.17 -0.61
N LYS A 483 -4.99 -9.63 -0.41
CA LYS A 483 -6.20 -10.41 -0.18
C LYS A 483 -7.41 -9.64 -0.70
N ASP A 484 -8.16 -10.23 -1.61
CA ASP A 484 -9.30 -9.59 -2.27
C ASP A 484 -8.91 -8.19 -2.82
N ASP A 485 -9.61 -7.13 -2.44
CA ASP A 485 -9.29 -5.75 -2.84
C ASP A 485 -8.25 -5.07 -1.91
N LEU A 486 -7.65 -5.81 -0.98
CA LEU A 486 -6.75 -5.27 0.04
C LEU A 486 -5.28 -5.54 -0.29
N MET A 487 -4.44 -4.60 0.10
CA MET A 487 -2.99 -4.74 0.19
C MET A 487 -2.54 -4.34 1.60
N GLU A 488 -1.69 -5.17 2.21
CA GLU A 488 -1.08 -4.92 3.51
C GLU A 488 0.43 -4.77 3.40
N LEU A 489 0.95 -3.77 4.07
CA LEU A 489 2.37 -3.48 4.25
C LEU A 489 2.61 -3.23 5.74
N ARG A 490 3.59 -3.90 6.33
CA ARG A 490 4.07 -3.59 7.69
C ARG A 490 5.54 -3.29 7.67
N ARG A 491 5.90 -2.07 8.08
CA ARG A 491 7.28 -1.62 8.08
C ARG A 491 8.04 -2.13 9.29
N SER A 492 9.32 -2.30 9.09
CA SER A 492 10.28 -2.67 10.14
C SER A 492 11.07 -1.44 10.57
N PRO A 493 11.41 -1.27 11.85
CA PRO A 493 12.31 -0.21 12.30
C PRO A 493 13.73 -0.31 11.72
N LEU A 494 14.03 -1.39 10.99
CA LEU A 494 15.29 -1.57 10.27
C LEU A 494 15.23 -1.05 8.82
N GLU A 495 14.09 -0.56 8.37
CA GLU A 495 13.97 0.06 7.05
C GLU A 495 14.44 1.51 7.09
N ALA A 496 14.91 2.01 5.96
CA ALA A 496 15.30 3.40 5.82
C ALA A 496 14.13 4.33 6.12
N GLY A 497 14.15 4.88 7.33
CA GLY A 497 13.00 5.58 7.88
C GLY A 497 12.73 6.90 7.20
N ARG A 498 11.56 6.99 6.64
CA ARG A 498 10.96 8.23 6.25
C ARG A 498 9.51 8.29 6.46
N THR A 499 8.96 7.22 6.89
CA THR A 499 7.57 7.06 7.25
C THR A 499 7.53 6.45 8.63
N TRP A 500 6.46 5.80 8.98
CA TRP A 500 6.31 5.23 10.31
C TRP A 500 7.15 3.96 10.52
N ASP A 501 7.53 3.73 11.77
CA ASP A 501 8.11 2.49 12.25
C ASP A 501 7.05 1.71 13.03
N GLY A 502 6.76 0.49 12.61
CA GLY A 502 5.91 -0.40 13.38
C GLY A 502 6.64 -0.91 14.64
N PRO A 503 5.93 -1.17 15.75
CA PRO A 503 6.51 -1.89 16.86
C PRO A 503 7.09 -3.22 16.38
N ILE A 504 8.29 -3.57 16.83
CA ILE A 504 9.00 -4.79 16.37
C ILE A 504 8.16 -6.06 16.54
N ALA A 505 7.30 -6.10 17.55
CA ALA A 505 6.38 -7.20 17.78
C ALA A 505 5.21 -7.26 16.81
N GLU A 506 4.89 -6.19 16.06
CA GLU A 506 3.69 -6.06 15.23
C GLU A 506 4.03 -5.98 13.73
N GLN A 507 5.16 -6.54 13.33
CA GLN A 507 5.62 -6.53 11.93
C GLN A 507 5.01 -7.62 11.07
N SER A 508 4.38 -8.64 11.65
CA SER A 508 3.81 -9.75 10.88
C SER A 508 2.56 -9.30 10.13
N LEU A 509 2.55 -9.54 8.82
CA LEU A 509 1.41 -9.27 7.94
C LEU A 509 0.21 -10.12 8.37
N SER A 510 -0.93 -9.52 8.62
CA SER A 510 -2.13 -10.25 9.03
C SER A 510 -2.72 -11.09 7.89
N ILE A 511 -2.44 -10.77 6.65
CA ILE A 511 -2.90 -11.55 5.48
C ILE A 511 -2.19 -12.91 5.39
N THR A 512 -0.90 -12.99 5.76
CA THR A 512 -0.07 -14.19 5.53
C THR A 512 0.61 -14.74 6.79
N ASN A 513 0.62 -14.00 7.88
CA ASN A 513 1.45 -14.23 9.08
C ASN A 513 2.97 -14.27 8.80
N GLN A 514 3.40 -13.78 7.64
CA GLN A 514 4.82 -13.63 7.35
C GLN A 514 5.36 -12.33 7.97
N PRO A 515 6.64 -12.29 8.37
CA PRO A 515 7.27 -11.03 8.75
C PRO A 515 7.17 -10.02 7.60
N GLY A 516 6.75 -8.80 7.89
CA GLY A 516 6.79 -7.67 6.96
C GLY A 516 8.20 -7.12 6.77
N GLY A 517 8.30 -5.86 6.44
CA GLY A 517 9.56 -5.18 6.18
C GLY A 517 10.18 -5.52 4.83
N TYR A 518 11.48 -5.37 4.70
CA TYR A 518 12.18 -5.67 3.47
C TYR A 518 12.29 -7.18 3.19
N LEU A 519 12.20 -7.56 1.93
CA LEU A 519 12.40 -8.95 1.49
C LEU A 519 13.78 -9.47 1.90
N ARG A 520 14.82 -8.65 1.85
CA ARG A 520 16.18 -9.01 2.28
C ARG A 520 16.28 -9.41 3.75
N ALA A 521 15.42 -8.88 4.62
CA ALA A 521 15.39 -9.28 6.03
C ALA A 521 14.98 -10.75 6.23
N SER A 522 14.35 -11.37 5.25
CA SER A 522 14.01 -12.80 5.24
C SER A 522 14.96 -13.66 4.40
N GLY A 523 16.17 -13.15 4.08
CA GLY A 523 17.17 -13.86 3.27
C GLY A 523 16.86 -13.91 1.77
N ARG A 524 15.85 -13.18 1.33
CA ARG A 524 15.42 -13.05 -0.07
C ARG A 524 15.50 -11.58 -0.43
N GLY A 525 16.58 -11.12 -0.96
CA GLY A 525 16.75 -9.71 -1.26
C GLY A 525 16.85 -9.44 -2.74
N GLU A 526 16.62 -8.20 -3.05
CA GLU A 526 16.80 -7.58 -4.35
C GLU A 526 18.20 -7.86 -4.90
N PHE A 527 19.25 -7.79 -4.06
CA PHE A 527 20.64 -8.09 -4.48
C PHE A 527 20.80 -9.47 -5.13
N SER A 528 20.13 -10.46 -4.59
CA SER A 528 20.22 -11.83 -5.14
C SER A 528 19.33 -12.04 -6.37
N LEU A 529 18.34 -11.18 -6.61
CA LEU A 529 17.49 -11.19 -7.81
C LEU A 529 18.11 -10.33 -8.91
N THR A 530 18.29 -9.03 -8.65
CA THR A 530 18.73 -8.03 -9.63
C THR A 530 20.23 -7.75 -9.57
N GLY A 531 20.86 -7.96 -8.42
CA GLY A 531 22.26 -7.65 -8.19
C GLY A 531 22.50 -6.26 -7.61
N VAL A 532 21.46 -5.46 -7.47
CA VAL A 532 21.49 -4.09 -6.97
C VAL A 532 20.38 -3.86 -5.96
N ALA A 533 20.54 -2.87 -5.10
CA ALA A 533 19.48 -2.35 -4.24
C ALA A 533 19.75 -0.88 -3.92
N ILE A 534 18.77 -0.20 -3.32
CA ILE A 534 18.86 1.21 -2.95
C ILE A 534 20.18 1.52 -2.23
N SER A 535 20.86 2.54 -2.71
CA SER A 535 22.13 3.04 -2.16
C SER A 535 22.00 4.44 -1.61
N LEU A 536 21.34 5.31 -2.36
CA LEU A 536 21.18 6.73 -2.06
C LEU A 536 19.78 7.20 -2.39
N MET A 537 19.34 8.20 -1.65
CA MET A 537 18.13 8.93 -1.91
C MET A 537 18.32 10.41 -1.66
N GLY A 538 17.77 11.25 -2.53
CA GLY A 538 17.72 12.72 -2.41
C GLY A 538 17.01 13.39 -3.58
N PHE A 539 16.51 14.61 -3.37
CA PHE A 539 15.63 15.28 -4.31
C PHE A 539 16.25 16.52 -4.97
N ASP A 540 17.57 16.77 -4.80
CA ASP A 540 18.25 17.98 -5.28
C ASP A 540 18.95 17.79 -6.63
N GLY A 541 18.35 17.07 -7.55
CA GLY A 541 18.82 16.91 -8.92
C GLY A 541 19.38 15.52 -9.23
N ALA A 542 19.19 15.11 -10.45
CA ALA A 542 19.74 13.86 -10.99
C ALA A 542 21.16 14.05 -11.51
N ARG A 543 21.83 12.95 -11.88
CA ARG A 543 23.19 12.90 -12.42
C ARG A 543 23.21 12.10 -13.72
N PRO A 544 24.14 12.39 -14.64
CA PRO A 544 24.42 11.55 -15.78
C PRO A 544 25.19 10.29 -15.34
N PHE A 545 25.10 9.24 -16.16
CA PHE A 545 25.93 8.05 -16.07
C PHE A 545 27.20 8.22 -16.92
N THR A 546 28.33 7.72 -16.41
CA THR A 546 29.58 7.57 -17.16
C THR A 546 29.87 6.07 -17.35
N ARG A 547 30.22 5.68 -18.56
CA ARG A 547 30.57 4.31 -18.92
C ARG A 547 31.80 3.82 -18.13
N THR A 548 31.77 2.54 -17.78
CA THR A 548 32.93 1.85 -17.18
C THR A 548 33.70 1.07 -18.24
N PRO A 549 34.92 0.60 -17.95
CA PRO A 549 35.66 -0.27 -18.88
C PRO A 549 34.89 -1.52 -19.26
N GLU A 550 34.05 -2.06 -18.38
CA GLU A 550 33.24 -3.25 -18.59
C GLU A 550 32.22 -3.07 -19.72
N SER A 551 31.74 -1.85 -19.94
CA SER A 551 30.80 -1.53 -21.00
C SER A 551 31.37 -1.73 -22.41
N HIS A 552 32.67 -1.74 -22.55
CA HIS A 552 33.39 -1.96 -23.84
C HIS A 552 33.68 -3.44 -24.10
N GLN A 553 33.42 -4.33 -23.14
CA GLN A 553 33.60 -5.78 -23.37
C GLN A 553 32.58 -6.29 -24.36
N PRO A 554 32.91 -7.31 -25.19
CA PRO A 554 31.99 -7.86 -26.21
C PRO A 554 30.63 -8.31 -25.65
N SER A 555 30.60 -8.73 -24.39
CA SER A 555 29.38 -9.14 -23.67
C SER A 555 28.42 -7.99 -23.36
N ALA A 556 28.90 -6.74 -23.33
CA ALA A 556 28.12 -5.55 -23.02
C ALA A 556 28.09 -4.49 -24.13
N ALA A 557 29.07 -4.49 -25.04
CA ALA A 557 29.26 -3.42 -26.04
C ALA A 557 28.06 -3.22 -26.96
N TRP A 558 27.33 -4.30 -27.28
CA TRP A 558 26.11 -4.23 -28.09
C TRP A 558 25.02 -3.30 -27.53
N LEU A 559 24.97 -3.18 -26.22
CA LEU A 559 24.00 -2.31 -25.55
C LEU A 559 24.24 -0.81 -25.89
N PHE A 560 25.49 -0.47 -26.18
CA PHE A 560 25.93 0.89 -26.51
C PHE A 560 26.10 1.13 -28.02
N ASP A 561 25.57 0.24 -28.88
CA ASP A 561 25.63 0.43 -30.33
C ASP A 561 24.96 1.76 -30.71
N GLY A 562 25.73 2.61 -31.44
CA GLY A 562 25.31 3.96 -31.84
C GLY A 562 25.33 5.00 -30.72
N VAL A 563 25.83 4.67 -29.54
CA VAL A 563 26.12 5.60 -28.44
C VAL A 563 27.58 5.99 -28.53
N THR A 564 27.86 7.27 -28.76
CA THR A 564 29.24 7.79 -28.93
C THR A 564 29.77 8.48 -27.69
N SER A 565 28.87 8.87 -26.76
CA SER A 565 29.23 9.58 -25.55
C SER A 565 29.70 8.62 -24.46
N GLU A 566 30.78 8.96 -23.77
CA GLU A 566 31.22 8.27 -22.56
C GLU A 566 30.34 8.62 -21.36
N THR A 567 29.73 9.82 -21.37
CA THR A 567 28.80 10.29 -20.34
C THR A 567 27.46 10.64 -21.00
N PHE A 568 26.35 10.14 -20.43
CA PHE A 568 25.01 10.24 -21.01
C PHE A 568 23.94 10.41 -19.95
N GLY A 569 22.75 10.90 -20.33
CA GLY A 569 21.59 11.03 -19.44
C GLY A 569 21.70 12.24 -18.52
N ASP A 570 22.16 13.37 -19.05
CA ASP A 570 22.23 14.69 -18.40
C ASP A 570 20.94 15.51 -18.56
N GLU A 571 19.92 14.95 -19.20
CA GLU A 571 18.59 15.52 -19.37
C GLU A 571 17.50 14.51 -18.99
N GLY A 572 16.35 15.00 -18.53
CA GLY A 572 15.19 14.18 -18.18
C GLY A 572 14.08 14.96 -17.49
N ILE A 573 12.87 14.43 -17.51
CA ILE A 573 11.69 15.02 -16.84
C ILE A 573 11.70 14.82 -15.33
N VAL A 574 12.53 13.88 -14.84
CA VAL A 574 12.70 13.59 -13.40
C VAL A 574 14.03 14.18 -12.95
N LEU A 575 14.00 15.27 -12.18
CA LEU A 575 15.16 15.97 -11.61
C LEU A 575 16.25 16.35 -12.63
N GLY A 576 15.96 16.34 -13.94
CA GLY A 576 16.85 16.79 -14.99
C GLY A 576 17.98 15.83 -15.34
N GLY A 577 17.84 14.52 -15.15
CA GLY A 577 18.85 13.55 -15.56
C GLY A 577 18.40 12.10 -15.39
N ALA A 578 19.28 11.15 -15.70
CA ALA A 578 18.96 9.72 -15.73
C ALA A 578 19.20 8.99 -14.39
N ALA A 579 20.02 9.52 -13.47
CA ALA A 579 20.30 8.95 -12.15
C ALA A 579 19.79 9.88 -11.03
N GLY A 580 18.68 9.55 -10.42
CA GLY A 580 17.99 10.27 -9.33
C GLY A 580 16.62 9.60 -9.10
N TYR A 581 15.90 9.98 -8.16
CA TYR A 581 16.14 10.52 -6.82
C TYR A 581 16.44 9.41 -5.82
N GLU A 582 15.99 8.18 -6.11
CA GLU A 582 16.41 6.94 -5.47
C GLU A 582 17.20 6.13 -6.47
N VAL A 583 18.39 5.75 -6.07
CA VAL A 583 19.35 5.07 -6.93
C VAL A 583 19.92 3.83 -6.25
N ASP A 584 20.26 2.84 -7.06
CA ASP A 584 20.75 1.55 -6.58
C ASP A 584 22.24 1.39 -6.89
N ALA A 585 22.89 0.53 -6.12
CA ALA A 585 24.26 0.09 -6.39
C ALA A 585 24.45 -1.38 -5.96
N THR A 586 25.51 -1.98 -6.45
CA THR A 586 25.95 -3.33 -6.08
C THR A 586 26.49 -3.38 -4.65
N ASP A 587 26.40 -4.55 -4.01
CA ASP A 587 27.03 -4.85 -2.75
C ASP A 587 27.30 -6.35 -2.62
N ALA A 588 28.58 -6.72 -2.69
CA ALA A 588 29.01 -8.12 -2.62
C ALA A 588 28.70 -8.76 -1.26
N HIS A 589 28.69 -7.97 -0.17
CA HIS A 589 28.40 -8.47 1.19
C HIS A 589 26.90 -8.73 1.39
N LEU A 590 26.07 -8.01 0.65
CA LEU A 590 24.61 -8.15 0.70
C LEU A 590 24.04 -9.10 -0.36
N GLY A 591 24.89 -9.68 -1.22
CA GLY A 591 24.50 -10.76 -2.11
C GLY A 591 24.54 -10.45 -3.60
N THR A 592 25.13 -9.32 -4.04
CA THR A 592 25.43 -9.13 -5.46
C THR A 592 26.32 -10.26 -5.98
N SER A 593 25.87 -10.90 -7.05
CA SER A 593 26.63 -11.99 -7.67
C SER A 593 27.92 -11.47 -8.32
N PRO A 594 29.06 -12.20 -8.18
CA PRO A 594 30.34 -11.76 -8.73
C PRO A 594 30.40 -11.69 -10.26
N ASP A 595 29.43 -12.27 -10.96
CA ASP A 595 29.27 -12.20 -12.42
C ASP A 595 28.44 -10.98 -12.87
N THR A 596 28.04 -10.11 -11.94
CA THR A 596 27.38 -8.85 -12.25
C THR A 596 28.38 -7.81 -12.72
N MET A 597 28.25 -7.37 -13.97
CA MET A 597 29.08 -6.31 -14.55
C MET A 597 28.48 -4.94 -14.25
N VAL A 598 29.26 -4.03 -13.70
CA VAL A 598 28.88 -2.59 -13.60
C VAL A 598 29.31 -1.93 -14.92
N ILE A 599 28.35 -1.58 -15.76
CA ILE A 599 28.60 -1.05 -17.12
C ILE A 599 28.55 0.46 -17.23
N ALA A 600 27.93 1.15 -16.27
CA ALA A 600 27.99 2.59 -16.12
C ALA A 600 27.80 2.99 -14.65
N ARG A 601 28.29 4.16 -14.29
CA ARG A 601 28.19 4.69 -12.93
C ARG A 601 27.84 6.16 -12.94
N ALA A 602 26.88 6.57 -12.09
CA ALA A 602 26.62 7.97 -11.80
C ALA A 602 27.21 8.32 -10.43
N THR A 603 27.91 9.46 -10.34
CA THR A 603 28.57 9.94 -9.13
C THR A 603 28.35 11.45 -8.96
N GLY A 604 28.89 12.04 -7.89
CA GLY A 604 28.79 13.47 -7.66
C GLY A 604 27.40 13.91 -7.17
N PHE A 605 26.67 13.02 -6.50
CA PHE A 605 25.41 13.37 -5.86
C PHE A 605 25.61 14.41 -4.76
N PRO A 606 24.70 15.40 -4.60
CA PRO A 606 24.76 16.40 -3.55
C PRO A 606 24.82 15.78 -2.15
N ASP A 607 25.30 16.56 -1.16
CA ASP A 607 25.36 16.12 0.23
C ASP A 607 23.99 15.89 0.86
N SER A 608 22.93 16.46 0.28
CA SER A 608 21.55 16.22 0.62
C SER A 608 21.06 14.79 0.30
N PHE A 609 21.76 14.06 -0.57
CA PHE A 609 21.50 12.64 -0.78
C PHE A 609 21.98 11.84 0.42
N VAL A 610 21.10 11.05 1.00
CA VAL A 610 21.38 10.19 2.16
C VAL A 610 21.54 8.73 1.74
N HIS A 611 22.42 8.02 2.43
CA HIS A 611 22.55 6.57 2.27
C HIS A 611 21.32 5.85 2.83
N ASP A 612 20.97 4.73 2.22
CA ASP A 612 20.01 3.81 2.83
C ASP A 612 20.51 3.36 4.22
N ALA A 613 19.64 3.46 5.22
CA ALA A 613 19.96 3.15 6.62
C ALA A 613 20.48 1.73 6.81
N THR A 614 20.09 0.77 5.96
CA THR A 614 20.60 -0.62 6.04
C THR A 614 22.07 -0.76 5.66
N ARG A 615 22.67 0.26 5.04
CA ARG A 615 24.10 0.30 4.71
C ARG A 615 24.96 0.98 5.78
N TRP A 616 24.37 1.45 6.86
CA TRP A 616 25.07 2.10 7.97
C TRP A 616 26.03 1.18 8.74
N TYR A 617 25.83 -0.11 8.67
CA TYR A 617 26.63 -1.10 9.41
C TYR A 617 28.07 -1.25 8.92
N GLU A 618 28.44 -0.69 7.80
CA GLU A 618 29.78 -0.79 7.24
C GLU A 618 30.79 0.26 7.77
N GLY A 619 30.67 0.67 9.03
CA GLY A 619 31.70 1.48 9.67
C GLY A 619 31.62 2.98 9.42
N GLY A 620 30.44 3.51 9.34
CA GLY A 620 30.11 4.85 9.84
C GLY A 620 30.73 6.04 9.13
N SER A 621 31.22 5.96 7.91
CA SER A 621 31.54 7.17 7.19
C SER A 621 30.87 7.21 5.83
N SER A 622 29.74 7.93 5.79
CA SER A 622 29.10 8.43 4.58
C SER A 622 30.06 9.22 3.66
N ALA A 623 31.24 9.54 4.18
CA ALA A 623 32.27 10.37 3.55
C ALA A 623 33.24 9.58 2.65
N ARG A 624 33.05 8.28 2.42
CA ARG A 624 33.89 7.57 1.45
C ARG A 624 33.26 7.72 0.06
N ASP A 625 33.74 8.70 -0.67
CA ASP A 625 33.29 9.15 -1.99
C ASP A 625 33.01 8.05 -3.04
N GLY A 626 33.64 6.89 -2.92
CA GLY A 626 33.45 5.77 -3.85
C GLY A 626 32.12 5.01 -3.74
N ARG A 627 31.32 5.25 -2.69
CA ARG A 627 30.04 4.54 -2.45
C ARG A 627 28.80 5.42 -2.68
N ARG A 628 28.98 6.70 -2.94
CA ARG A 628 27.88 7.61 -3.29
C ARG A 628 27.65 7.56 -4.79
N CYS A 629 27.03 6.48 -5.25
CA CYS A 629 26.86 6.25 -6.68
C CYS A 629 25.57 5.48 -6.99
N ALA A 630 25.13 5.62 -8.24
CA ALA A 630 24.23 4.67 -8.89
C ALA A 630 25.06 3.77 -9.82
N GLU A 631 24.75 2.49 -9.89
CA GLU A 631 25.46 1.54 -10.73
C GLU A 631 24.52 0.82 -11.70
N MET A 632 24.64 1.14 -12.99
CA MET A 632 23.97 0.41 -14.05
C MET A 632 24.65 -0.93 -14.24
N THR A 633 23.90 -2.02 -14.24
CA THR A 633 24.47 -3.36 -14.28
C THR A 633 23.91 -4.23 -15.41
N LEU A 634 24.73 -5.19 -15.83
CA LEU A 634 24.37 -6.23 -16.78
C LEU A 634 24.88 -7.58 -16.26
N ARG A 635 24.02 -8.57 -16.25
CA ARG A 635 24.36 -9.93 -15.82
C ARG A 635 23.82 -10.96 -16.80
N HIS A 636 24.69 -11.79 -17.34
CA HIS A 636 24.33 -12.95 -18.15
C HIS A 636 24.14 -14.16 -17.23
N LEU A 637 22.99 -14.80 -17.29
CA LEU A 637 22.67 -15.96 -16.49
C LEU A 637 23.15 -17.25 -17.18
N SER A 638 23.61 -18.22 -16.42
CA SER A 638 23.96 -19.55 -16.94
C SER A 638 22.78 -20.26 -17.61
N SER A 639 21.55 -19.90 -17.26
CA SER A 639 20.32 -20.35 -17.91
C SER A 639 20.09 -19.76 -19.31
N GLY A 640 20.95 -18.83 -19.76
CA GLY A 640 20.79 -18.09 -21.03
C GLY A 640 19.96 -16.82 -20.91
N GLY A 641 19.41 -16.51 -19.71
CA GLY A 641 18.73 -15.25 -19.42
C GLY A 641 19.69 -14.07 -19.29
N LEU A 642 19.14 -12.88 -19.21
CA LEU A 642 19.86 -11.62 -19.02
C LEU A 642 19.14 -10.78 -17.96
N ILE A 643 19.88 -10.21 -17.04
CA ILE A 643 19.36 -9.20 -16.10
C ILE A 643 20.07 -7.87 -16.38
N PHE A 644 19.29 -6.84 -16.67
CA PHE A 644 19.75 -5.48 -16.80
C PHE A 644 19.11 -4.63 -15.71
N CYS A 645 19.89 -3.74 -15.08
CA CYS A 645 19.40 -2.79 -14.09
C CYS A 645 19.85 -1.38 -14.46
N ALA A 646 18.88 -0.48 -14.66
CA ALA A 646 19.15 0.95 -14.83
C ALA A 646 19.53 1.62 -13.50
N SER A 647 19.05 1.06 -12.38
CA SER A 647 19.42 1.45 -11.01
C SER A 647 19.03 2.88 -10.65
N SER A 648 17.92 3.38 -11.20
CA SER A 648 17.43 4.73 -10.95
C SER A 648 15.96 4.89 -11.29
N VAL A 649 15.18 5.52 -10.42
CA VAL A 649 13.79 5.90 -10.69
C VAL A 649 13.68 6.96 -11.81
N ALA A 650 14.74 7.72 -12.06
CA ALA A 650 14.75 8.75 -13.10
C ALA A 650 15.03 8.24 -14.52
N TRP A 651 15.48 6.96 -14.67
CA TRP A 651 15.88 6.41 -15.97
C TRP A 651 14.78 6.53 -17.03
N CYS A 652 13.57 6.07 -16.72
CA CYS A 652 12.45 6.16 -17.65
C CYS A 652 12.10 7.61 -18.01
N GLY A 653 12.29 8.55 -17.09
CA GLY A 653 12.08 9.97 -17.32
C GLY A 653 13.15 10.65 -18.17
N ALA A 654 14.29 10.01 -18.42
CA ALA A 654 15.36 10.52 -19.29
C ALA A 654 15.23 10.04 -20.75
N LEU A 655 14.22 9.23 -21.04
CA LEU A 655 13.87 8.84 -22.41
C LEU A 655 13.41 10.06 -23.22
N PRO A 656 13.69 10.13 -24.53
CA PRO A 656 13.23 11.24 -25.35
C PRO A 656 11.72 11.17 -25.59
N ALA A 657 11.09 12.32 -25.76
CA ALA A 657 9.72 12.42 -26.21
C ALA A 657 9.62 12.35 -27.73
N GLY A 658 8.61 11.67 -28.26
CA GLY A 658 8.36 11.58 -29.70
C GLY A 658 9.43 10.80 -30.46
N ASP A 659 9.77 11.27 -31.69
CA ASP A 659 10.69 10.58 -32.61
C ASP A 659 12.18 10.93 -32.36
N ALA A 660 12.48 11.83 -31.44
CA ALA A 660 13.86 12.15 -31.07
C ALA A 660 14.52 10.92 -30.42
N MET A 661 15.85 10.82 -30.58
CA MET A 661 16.63 9.74 -30.00
C MET A 661 17.85 10.33 -29.30
N ASN A 662 17.92 10.15 -27.98
CA ASN A 662 19.10 10.42 -27.19
C ASN A 662 19.81 9.11 -26.80
N ASP A 663 20.95 9.21 -26.11
CA ASP A 663 21.73 8.03 -25.73
C ASP A 663 20.98 7.09 -24.78
N VAL A 664 20.17 7.62 -23.83
CA VAL A 664 19.32 6.80 -22.94
C VAL A 664 18.27 6.02 -23.73
N GLY A 665 17.61 6.68 -24.67
CA GLY A 665 16.64 6.05 -25.59
C GLY A 665 17.29 4.98 -26.47
N ARG A 666 18.53 5.21 -26.96
CA ARG A 666 19.27 4.25 -27.78
C ARG A 666 19.65 3.02 -26.99
N ILE A 667 20.21 3.19 -25.77
CA ILE A 667 20.54 2.09 -24.86
C ILE A 667 19.28 1.27 -24.56
N THR A 668 18.19 1.94 -24.21
CA THR A 668 16.91 1.27 -23.89
C THR A 668 16.37 0.51 -25.11
N LYS A 669 16.40 1.11 -26.29
CA LYS A 669 15.97 0.44 -27.55
C LYS A 669 16.84 -0.76 -27.89
N ASN A 670 18.17 -0.65 -27.76
CA ASN A 670 19.09 -1.77 -27.98
C ASN A 670 18.80 -2.94 -27.02
N LEU A 671 18.61 -2.62 -25.72
CA LEU A 671 18.24 -3.60 -24.71
C LEU A 671 16.94 -4.34 -25.07
N LEU A 672 15.87 -3.59 -25.31
CA LEU A 672 14.55 -4.17 -25.55
C LEU A 672 14.50 -4.95 -26.87
N THR A 673 15.21 -4.49 -27.90
CA THR A 673 15.35 -5.22 -29.18
C THR A 673 16.09 -6.54 -28.97
N HIS A 674 17.17 -6.51 -28.19
CA HIS A 674 17.94 -7.73 -27.86
C HIS A 674 17.11 -8.74 -27.07
N LEU A 675 16.36 -8.27 -26.07
CA LEU A 675 15.50 -9.11 -25.23
C LEU A 675 14.30 -9.66 -26.00
N ALA A 676 13.78 -8.92 -26.99
CA ALA A 676 12.65 -9.35 -27.82
C ALA A 676 13.05 -10.43 -28.85
N ALA A 677 14.35 -10.54 -29.22
CA ALA A 677 14.81 -11.51 -30.17
C ALA A 677 14.53 -12.92 -29.64
N GLU A 678 13.90 -13.77 -30.49
CA GLU A 678 13.67 -15.17 -30.14
C GLU A 678 15.02 -15.87 -29.92
N LYS A 679 15.31 -16.23 -28.67
CA LYS A 679 16.37 -17.16 -28.36
C LYS A 679 15.90 -18.54 -28.85
N SER A 680 16.66 -19.20 -29.75
CA SER A 680 16.47 -20.64 -29.97
C SER A 680 16.63 -21.32 -28.60
N ARG A 681 15.51 -21.68 -27.98
CA ARG A 681 15.53 -22.52 -26.77
C ARG A 681 16.22 -23.80 -27.22
N GLN A 682 17.49 -24.01 -26.84
CA GLN A 682 18.12 -25.31 -26.95
C GLN A 682 17.20 -26.25 -26.17
N ALA A 683 16.53 -27.12 -26.93
CA ALA A 683 15.79 -28.24 -26.38
C ALA A 683 16.84 -29.07 -25.63
N GLY A 684 16.95 -28.84 -24.33
CA GLY A 684 17.73 -29.71 -23.47
C GLY A 684 17.10 -31.08 -23.55
N ASP A 685 17.89 -32.04 -23.96
CA ASP A 685 17.57 -33.46 -23.92
C ASP A 685 16.92 -33.79 -22.56
N ARG A 686 15.69 -34.27 -22.62
CA ARG A 686 14.97 -34.84 -21.47
C ARG A 686 15.51 -36.20 -21.11
#